data_d78188a936f474d297f7a220655f46f1
#
_entry.id   d78188a936f474d297f7a220655f46f1
#
_cell.length_a   1.000
_cell.length_b   1.000
_cell.length_c   1.000
_cell.angle_alpha   90.00
_cell.angle_beta   90.00
_cell.angle_gamma   90.00
#
_symmetry.space_group_name_H-M   'P 1'
#
loop_
_entity.id
_entity.type
_entity.pdbx_description
1 polymer ?
#
loop_
_entity_poly.entity_id
_entity_poly.type
_entity_poly.pdbx_seq_one_letter_code
_entity_poly.pdbx_strand_id
1 'polypeptide(L)'
;MEKIVVRGARTHNLKNINLTLPRDKLIVVTGLSGSGKSSLAFDTLYAEGQRRYVESLSAYARQFLSLMEKPDVDHIEGLSPAISIEQKSTSHNPRSTVGTITEIYDYLRLLFARVGEPRCPTHAIPLAAQTISQMVDQVLAQPEGSKLMLLAPVVRDRKGEHTKLLENLAAQGYIRARIDGEVCDLSDPPTLELHKKHTIEVVVDRFKVREDLALRLAESFETALTLSGGIVQVVPMDGEEGVTPMTFSANFACPECGYSMSELEPRIFSFNNPAGACPTCDGLGVQQYFDPAKVIGDPAISLANGAIRGWDKRSFYYFQMLKSLSEHYKFDLETPWEDLPVKTQEVILRGSGRTEIEFRYMNDRGDVVVRKHPFEGILHNMERRYRETESNSVREELSKYIANKSCTSCGGSRLREEARHVFVDNRNLPAIAEQSIGDALAFFEGLNLTGQRAQIAEKILKEIVERLGFLVNVGLNYLSLSRSAETLSGGEAQRIRLASQIGAGLVGVMYVLDEPSIGLHQRDNERLLKTLTHLRDLGNTVIVVEHDEDAIRLADHVLDIGPGAGVHGGEIVAQGTPQQIIDNPGSLTGDYLSGRKQIAIPAERTPLTGKWLKLKGASGNNLRNVNLDLPIGVMTCVTGVSGSGKSTLINDTLFRIAHRELNKATESTPAPYRSVEGLEYLDKVVDIDQSPIGRTPRSNPATYTGLFTPIRELLSGTQEARSRGYQPGRFSFNVKGGRCEACQGDGVIKVEMHFLPDVYVPCDVCKGKRYNRETLEVKYKGKNIHEILEMTVEDAREFFDPVPAVARKLQTLMDVGLSYIRLGQSATTLSGGEAQRVKLARELSKRDTGQTLYILDEPTTGLHFHDIQQLLKVLHQLRDRGNTIVIIEHNLDVVKTADWIVDLGPEGGAGGGRILVTGTPEEICTNKESHTARFLRPLLAR
;
A
#
# COMPACT_ATOMS: atom_id res chain seq x y z
N MET A 1 9.93 -0.98 39.76
CA MET A 1 9.05 -2.18 39.70
C MET A 1 9.60 -3.13 38.64
N GLU A 2 9.87 -4.38 39.01
CA GLU A 2 10.44 -5.36 38.08
C GLU A 2 9.40 -6.23 37.36
N LYS A 3 8.12 -6.01 37.68
CA LYS A 3 7.01 -6.85 37.17
C LYS A 3 5.82 -6.01 36.75
N ILE A 4 5.07 -6.50 35.79
CA ILE A 4 3.73 -6.04 35.40
C ILE A 4 2.73 -7.00 36.08
N VAL A 5 1.84 -6.47 36.89
CA VAL A 5 0.83 -7.27 37.59
C VAL A 5 -0.55 -6.90 37.09
N VAL A 6 -1.29 -7.88 36.57
CA VAL A 6 -2.67 -7.75 36.06
C VAL A 6 -3.62 -8.50 37.00
N ARG A 7 -4.70 -7.86 37.38
CA ARG A 7 -5.76 -8.42 38.18
C ARG A 7 -7.13 -8.22 37.53
N GLY A 8 -7.87 -9.29 37.38
CA GLY A 8 -9.24 -9.25 36.95
C GLY A 8 -9.45 -8.78 35.49
N ALA A 9 -8.62 -9.18 34.53
CA ALA A 9 -8.80 -8.85 33.13
C ALA A 9 -9.97 -9.64 32.52
N ARG A 10 -10.97 -8.91 31.98
CA ARG A 10 -12.21 -9.46 31.43
C ARG A 10 -12.54 -8.92 30.03
N THR A 11 -11.58 -8.27 29.38
CA THR A 11 -11.78 -7.71 28.05
C THR A 11 -12.14 -8.81 27.06
N HIS A 12 -13.22 -8.63 26.30
CA HIS A 12 -13.76 -9.60 25.32
C HIS A 12 -14.01 -10.98 25.92
N ASN A 13 -13.28 -12.00 25.49
CA ASN A 13 -13.44 -13.39 25.97
C ASN A 13 -12.54 -13.75 27.16
N LEU A 14 -11.76 -12.81 27.70
CA LEU A 14 -10.92 -13.07 28.88
C LEU A 14 -11.73 -13.38 30.12
N LYS A 15 -11.38 -14.43 30.83
CA LYS A 15 -12.11 -14.96 31.98
C LYS A 15 -11.49 -14.55 33.31
N ASN A 16 -11.56 -13.26 33.65
CA ASN A 16 -11.08 -12.75 34.93
C ASN A 16 -9.61 -13.11 35.19
N ILE A 17 -8.75 -12.85 34.23
CA ILE A 17 -7.35 -13.29 34.28
C ILE A 17 -6.56 -12.51 35.33
N ASN A 18 -5.77 -13.26 36.11
CA ASN A 18 -4.75 -12.73 37.01
C ASN A 18 -3.40 -13.25 36.56
N LEU A 19 -2.46 -12.36 36.28
CA LEU A 19 -1.12 -12.74 35.83
C LEU A 19 -0.04 -11.75 36.27
N THR A 20 1.19 -12.23 36.29
CA THR A 20 2.37 -11.43 36.59
C THR A 20 3.41 -11.67 35.48
N LEU A 21 3.83 -10.61 34.80
CA LEU A 21 4.80 -10.64 33.72
C LEU A 21 6.11 -9.98 34.17
N PRO A 22 7.27 -10.51 33.78
CA PRO A 22 8.54 -9.84 34.02
C PRO A 22 8.69 -8.61 33.11
N ARG A 23 9.32 -7.53 33.61
CA ARG A 23 9.69 -6.37 32.80
C ARG A 23 11.06 -6.60 32.17
N ASP A 24 11.33 -5.81 31.13
CA ASP A 24 12.61 -5.79 30.39
C ASP A 24 12.99 -7.19 29.85
N LYS A 25 11.98 -7.93 29.42
CA LYS A 25 12.06 -9.27 28.88
C LYS A 25 11.28 -9.40 27.57
N LEU A 26 11.65 -10.40 26.78
CA LEU A 26 10.90 -10.84 25.61
C LEU A 26 9.83 -11.83 26.06
N ILE A 27 8.59 -11.41 25.93
CA ILE A 27 7.39 -12.17 26.33
C ILE A 27 6.63 -12.57 25.06
N VAL A 28 6.42 -13.86 24.87
CA VAL A 28 5.60 -14.38 23.78
C VAL A 28 4.24 -14.81 24.30
N VAL A 29 3.19 -14.27 23.70
CA VAL A 29 1.79 -14.64 23.96
C VAL A 29 1.34 -15.55 22.82
N THR A 30 1.03 -16.80 23.15
CA THR A 30 0.64 -17.82 22.19
C THR A 30 -0.67 -18.51 22.58
N GLY A 31 -1.18 -19.36 21.73
CA GLY A 31 -2.45 -20.10 21.90
C GLY A 31 -3.25 -20.19 20.61
N LEU A 32 -4.37 -20.90 20.65
CA LEU A 32 -5.24 -21.10 19.49
C LEU A 32 -5.75 -19.75 18.92
N SER A 33 -6.09 -19.76 17.64
CA SER A 33 -6.78 -18.63 17.01
C SER A 33 -8.09 -18.35 17.74
N GLY A 34 -8.35 -17.08 18.08
CA GLY A 34 -9.53 -16.69 18.87
C GLY A 34 -9.47 -17.01 20.37
N SER A 35 -8.31 -17.42 20.91
CA SER A 35 -8.19 -17.76 22.35
C SER A 35 -8.15 -16.55 23.29
N GLY A 36 -7.96 -15.32 22.77
CA GLY A 36 -7.90 -14.10 23.58
C GLY A 36 -6.52 -13.44 23.65
N LYS A 37 -5.55 -13.87 22.85
CA LYS A 37 -4.19 -13.32 22.81
C LYS A 37 -4.16 -11.80 22.56
N SER A 38 -4.82 -11.36 21.48
CA SER A 38 -4.88 -9.94 21.12
C SER A 38 -5.68 -9.14 22.15
N SER A 39 -6.74 -9.73 22.73
CA SER A 39 -7.52 -9.11 23.81
C SER A 39 -6.68 -8.82 25.06
N LEU A 40 -5.73 -9.69 25.37
CA LEU A 40 -4.79 -9.45 26.47
C LEU A 40 -3.68 -8.45 26.08
N ALA A 41 -3.00 -8.70 24.97
CA ALA A 41 -1.82 -7.94 24.58
C ALA A 41 -2.17 -6.52 24.13
N PHE A 42 -3.16 -6.35 23.24
CA PHE A 42 -3.53 -5.07 22.64
C PHE A 42 -4.67 -4.39 23.41
N ASP A 43 -5.81 -5.07 23.56
CA ASP A 43 -7.01 -4.44 24.12
C ASP A 43 -6.94 -4.28 25.65
N THR A 44 -5.98 -4.90 26.32
CA THR A 44 -5.78 -4.77 27.78
C THR A 44 -4.45 -4.09 28.11
N LEU A 45 -3.30 -4.72 27.83
CA LEU A 45 -1.99 -4.20 28.27
C LEU A 45 -1.60 -2.94 27.52
N TYR A 46 -1.65 -2.98 26.17
CA TYR A 46 -1.31 -1.81 25.36
C TYR A 46 -2.32 -0.68 25.59
N ALA A 47 -3.60 -0.97 25.53
CA ALA A 47 -4.66 0.04 25.69
C ALA A 47 -4.55 0.78 27.04
N GLU A 48 -4.34 0.06 28.13
CA GLU A 48 -4.16 0.69 29.46
C GLU A 48 -2.82 1.45 29.57
N GLY A 49 -1.72 0.91 29.04
CA GLY A 49 -0.44 1.59 28.99
C GLY A 49 -0.50 2.91 28.22
N GLN A 50 -1.15 2.89 27.06
CA GLN A 50 -1.36 4.07 26.22
C GLN A 50 -2.30 5.08 26.89
N ARG A 51 -3.41 4.62 27.48
CA ARG A 51 -4.38 5.46 28.18
C ARG A 51 -3.72 6.25 29.33
N ARG A 52 -2.93 5.59 30.15
CA ARG A 52 -2.20 6.24 31.27
C ARG A 52 -1.16 7.25 30.80
N TYR A 53 -0.47 6.93 29.71
CA TYR A 53 0.46 7.88 29.10
C TYR A 53 -0.26 9.14 28.62
N VAL A 54 -1.38 8.95 27.91
CA VAL A 54 -2.22 10.04 27.39
C VAL A 54 -2.80 10.89 28.54
N GLU A 55 -3.25 10.27 29.62
CA GLU A 55 -3.74 10.98 30.82
C GLU A 55 -2.67 11.85 31.49
N SER A 56 -1.40 11.51 31.33
CA SER A 56 -0.28 12.30 31.83
C SER A 56 0.01 13.56 31.00
N LEU A 57 -0.54 13.65 29.78
CA LEU A 57 -0.37 14.77 28.88
C LEU A 57 -1.23 15.98 29.26
N SER A 58 -0.96 17.14 28.63
CA SER A 58 -1.74 18.36 28.84
C SER A 58 -3.22 18.21 28.51
N ALA A 59 -4.08 19.03 29.12
CA ALA A 59 -5.51 19.04 28.88
C ALA A 59 -5.87 19.22 27.37
N TYR A 60 -5.05 20.02 26.65
CA TYR A 60 -5.20 20.22 25.21
C TYR A 60 -4.95 18.92 24.43
N ALA A 61 -3.86 18.21 24.70
CA ALA A 61 -3.55 16.93 24.06
C ALA A 61 -4.63 15.86 24.37
N ARG A 62 -5.17 15.86 25.58
CA ARG A 62 -6.26 14.94 25.98
C ARG A 62 -7.56 15.13 25.20
N GLN A 63 -7.88 16.36 24.73
CA GLN A 63 -9.06 16.59 23.90
C GLN A 63 -9.06 15.81 22.59
N PHE A 64 -7.88 15.56 22.01
CA PHE A 64 -7.74 14.77 20.79
C PHE A 64 -7.70 13.26 21.05
N LEU A 65 -7.52 12.83 22.28
CA LEU A 65 -7.25 11.45 22.68
C LEU A 65 -8.33 10.88 23.61
N SER A 66 -9.42 11.61 23.86
CA SER A 66 -10.49 11.27 24.80
C SER A 66 -11.37 10.06 24.39
N LEU A 67 -11.08 9.43 23.25
CA LEU A 67 -11.83 8.29 22.72
C LEU A 67 -11.23 6.92 23.07
N MET A 68 -10.24 6.85 23.95
CA MET A 68 -9.69 5.57 24.40
C MET A 68 -10.57 4.97 25.49
N GLU A 69 -11.26 3.89 25.17
CA GLU A 69 -12.05 3.13 26.14
C GLU A 69 -11.11 2.51 27.20
N LYS A 70 -11.55 2.55 28.44
CA LYS A 70 -10.85 1.87 29.52
C LYS A 70 -11.07 0.37 29.38
N PRO A 71 -10.01 -0.46 29.33
CA PRO A 71 -10.19 -1.91 29.30
C PRO A 71 -10.89 -2.41 30.56
N ASP A 72 -11.65 -3.48 30.44
CA ASP A 72 -12.33 -4.12 31.58
C ASP A 72 -11.32 -4.93 32.39
N VAL A 73 -10.72 -4.26 33.37
CA VAL A 73 -9.70 -4.81 34.25
C VAL A 73 -9.82 -4.16 35.62
N ASP A 74 -9.66 -4.95 36.66
CA ASP A 74 -9.72 -4.42 38.04
C ASP A 74 -8.52 -3.57 38.36
N HIS A 75 -7.32 -4.06 38.09
CA HIS A 75 -6.07 -3.37 38.39
C HIS A 75 -4.91 -3.85 37.54
N ILE A 76 -4.10 -2.89 37.06
CA ILE A 76 -2.80 -3.16 36.41
C ILE A 76 -1.77 -2.23 37.01
N GLU A 77 -0.62 -2.77 37.38
CA GLU A 77 0.53 -1.98 37.84
C GLU A 77 1.81 -2.40 37.09
N GLY A 78 2.82 -1.53 37.13
CA GLY A 78 4.12 -1.78 36.50
C GLY A 78 4.17 -1.52 34.99
N LEU A 79 3.11 -0.95 34.37
CA LEU A 79 3.13 -0.61 32.96
C LEU A 79 4.11 0.52 32.66
N SER A 80 4.84 0.39 31.56
CA SER A 80 5.61 1.44 30.90
C SER A 80 4.76 2.12 29.81
N PRO A 81 5.18 3.29 29.29
CA PRO A 81 4.62 3.81 28.03
C PRO A 81 4.62 2.73 26.97
N ALA A 82 3.51 2.56 26.28
CA ALA A 82 3.31 1.44 25.37
C ALA A 82 3.30 1.89 23.91
N ILE A 83 3.94 1.11 23.04
CA ILE A 83 3.95 1.30 21.59
C ILE A 83 3.43 0.02 20.94
N SER A 84 2.42 0.16 20.09
CA SER A 84 1.85 -0.93 19.30
C SER A 84 2.42 -0.96 17.89
N ILE A 85 2.77 -2.16 17.43
CA ILE A 85 3.23 -2.41 16.06
C ILE A 85 2.32 -3.49 15.46
N GLU A 86 1.18 -3.03 14.95
CA GLU A 86 0.15 -3.88 14.35
C GLU A 86 0.33 -3.99 12.83
N GLN A 87 -0.32 -5.01 12.24
CA GLN A 87 -0.33 -5.25 10.79
C GLN A 87 -1.29 -4.35 9.99
N LYS A 88 -2.01 -3.45 10.64
CA LYS A 88 -2.98 -2.59 9.96
C LYS A 88 -2.34 -1.77 8.86
N SER A 89 -3.09 -1.61 7.77
CA SER A 89 -2.69 -0.96 6.54
C SER A 89 -1.94 0.37 6.75
N THR A 90 -0.90 0.55 5.96
CA THR A 90 -0.16 1.79 5.80
C THR A 90 -1.04 2.92 5.29
N SER A 91 -0.58 4.13 5.48
CA SER A 91 -1.16 5.35 4.92
C SER A 91 -1.51 5.18 3.44
N HIS A 92 -2.73 5.50 3.06
CA HIS A 92 -3.17 5.58 1.65
C HIS A 92 -2.70 6.87 0.95
N ASN A 93 -1.72 7.56 1.51
CA ASN A 93 -1.17 8.76 0.90
C ASN A 93 -0.20 8.37 -0.22
N PRO A 94 -0.49 8.69 -1.50
CA PRO A 94 0.35 8.32 -2.63
C PRO A 94 1.75 8.98 -2.61
N ARG A 95 1.96 9.95 -1.76
CA ARG A 95 3.26 10.60 -1.54
C ARG A 95 4.10 9.93 -0.47
N SER A 96 3.55 8.98 0.29
CA SER A 96 4.31 8.21 1.28
C SER A 96 5.12 7.11 0.61
N THR A 97 6.42 7.09 0.90
CA THR A 97 7.36 6.06 0.43
C THR A 97 8.08 5.42 1.62
N VAL A 98 8.73 4.29 1.40
CA VAL A 98 9.57 3.66 2.43
C VAL A 98 10.58 4.67 2.98
N GLY A 99 11.26 5.42 2.12
CA GLY A 99 12.23 6.43 2.54
C GLY A 99 11.65 7.55 3.39
N THR A 100 10.42 7.99 3.12
CA THR A 100 9.77 9.05 3.92
C THR A 100 9.24 8.54 5.26
N ILE A 101 8.70 7.33 5.31
CA ILE A 101 8.20 6.73 6.56
C ILE A 101 9.35 6.44 7.54
N THR A 102 10.51 6.04 7.02
CA THR A 102 11.70 5.73 7.82
C THR A 102 12.55 6.94 8.15
N GLU A 103 12.15 8.12 7.67
CA GLU A 103 12.92 9.38 7.77
C GLU A 103 14.28 9.35 7.05
N ILE A 104 14.66 8.23 6.45
CA ILE A 104 15.94 8.10 5.72
C ILE A 104 16.01 9.13 4.59
N TYR A 105 14.88 9.39 3.93
CA TYR A 105 14.81 10.38 2.85
C TYR A 105 15.15 11.79 3.33
N ASP A 106 14.83 12.15 4.56
CA ASP A 106 15.18 13.46 5.15
C ASP A 106 16.68 13.60 5.35
N TYR A 107 17.35 12.55 5.81
CA TYR A 107 18.82 12.54 5.91
C TYR A 107 19.48 12.55 4.52
N LEU A 108 18.90 11.84 3.53
CA LEU A 108 19.39 11.90 2.15
C LEU A 108 19.29 13.31 1.57
N ARG A 109 18.16 13.98 1.75
CA ARG A 109 18.00 15.39 1.33
C ARG A 109 19.05 16.30 1.95
N LEU A 110 19.29 16.11 3.23
CA LEU A 110 20.32 16.88 3.95
C LEU A 110 21.72 16.58 3.42
N LEU A 111 22.03 15.30 3.18
CA LEU A 111 23.31 14.87 2.62
C LEU A 111 23.56 15.53 1.26
N PHE A 112 22.60 15.42 0.33
CA PHE A 112 22.71 16.00 -1.00
C PHE A 112 22.79 17.53 -1.00
N ALA A 113 22.10 18.19 -0.08
CA ALA A 113 22.19 19.64 0.08
C ALA A 113 23.55 20.11 0.61
N ARG A 114 24.23 19.30 1.42
CA ARG A 114 25.48 19.68 2.10
C ARG A 114 26.74 19.26 1.38
N VAL A 115 26.73 18.07 0.78
CA VAL A 115 27.93 17.51 0.11
C VAL A 115 27.71 17.13 -1.36
N GLY A 116 26.51 17.35 -1.88
CA GLY A 116 26.17 17.08 -3.29
C GLY A 116 26.94 17.99 -4.24
N GLU A 117 27.27 17.43 -5.41
CA GLU A 117 27.92 18.13 -6.50
C GLU A 117 26.88 18.40 -7.61
N PRO A 118 26.44 19.64 -7.80
CA PRO A 118 25.52 19.98 -8.86
C PRO A 118 26.24 19.94 -10.23
N ARG A 119 25.58 19.39 -11.24
CA ARG A 119 26.07 19.29 -12.61
C ARG A 119 25.09 19.90 -13.60
N CYS A 120 25.61 20.42 -14.69
CA CYS A 120 24.79 20.94 -15.78
C CYS A 120 23.96 19.82 -16.42
N PRO A 121 22.64 19.98 -16.60
CA PRO A 121 21.80 18.96 -17.26
C PRO A 121 22.24 18.65 -18.70
N THR A 122 22.75 19.66 -19.42
CA THR A 122 23.12 19.52 -20.82
C THR A 122 24.56 19.02 -21.03
N HIS A 123 25.50 19.53 -20.23
CA HIS A 123 26.95 19.27 -20.42
C HIS A 123 27.52 18.28 -19.42
N ALA A 124 26.75 17.93 -18.35
CA ALA A 124 27.17 17.02 -17.27
C ALA A 124 28.44 17.45 -16.50
N ILE A 125 28.93 18.68 -16.73
CA ILE A 125 30.08 19.24 -16.01
C ILE A 125 29.64 19.79 -14.65
N PRO A 126 30.53 19.72 -13.61
CA PRO A 126 30.25 20.29 -12.31
C PRO A 126 29.98 21.80 -12.41
N LEU A 127 28.93 22.26 -11.75
CA LEU A 127 28.63 23.67 -11.61
C LEU A 127 29.51 24.24 -10.52
N ALA A 128 30.22 25.32 -10.85
CA ALA A 128 31.09 26.04 -9.91
C ALA A 128 30.59 27.47 -9.72
N ALA A 129 30.88 28.02 -8.55
CA ALA A 129 30.70 29.45 -8.36
C ALA A 129 31.62 30.22 -9.30
N GLN A 130 31.04 31.17 -10.04
CA GLN A 130 31.80 32.04 -10.92
C GLN A 130 32.37 33.21 -10.08
N THR A 131 33.64 33.51 -10.29
CA THR A 131 34.23 34.72 -9.72
C THR A 131 33.78 35.95 -10.50
N ILE A 132 33.78 37.10 -9.85
CA ILE A 132 33.45 38.37 -10.50
C ILE A 132 34.38 38.62 -11.72
N SER A 133 35.66 38.28 -11.61
CA SER A 133 36.61 38.39 -12.72
C SER A 133 36.17 37.55 -13.92
N GLN A 134 35.74 36.30 -13.69
CA GLN A 134 35.25 35.43 -14.77
C GLN A 134 33.96 35.97 -15.41
N MET A 135 33.06 36.56 -14.63
CA MET A 135 31.85 37.17 -15.15
C MET A 135 32.18 38.39 -16.03
N VAL A 136 33.07 39.22 -15.56
CA VAL A 136 33.56 40.39 -16.33
C VAL A 136 34.22 39.98 -17.63
N ASP A 137 35.11 38.96 -17.59
CA ASP A 137 35.79 38.46 -18.78
C ASP A 137 34.82 37.94 -19.84
N GLN A 138 33.76 37.22 -19.43
CA GLN A 138 32.74 36.74 -20.36
C GLN A 138 31.92 37.88 -20.98
N VAL A 139 31.63 38.94 -20.23
CA VAL A 139 30.94 40.12 -20.75
C VAL A 139 31.83 40.89 -21.72
N LEU A 140 33.09 41.05 -21.39
CA LEU A 140 34.05 41.76 -22.28
C LEU A 140 34.40 40.96 -23.56
N ALA A 141 34.16 39.65 -23.57
CA ALA A 141 34.26 38.79 -24.75
C ALA A 141 33.11 39.01 -25.77
N GLN A 142 32.05 39.72 -25.42
CA GLN A 142 30.99 40.09 -26.37
C GLN A 142 31.49 41.11 -27.39
N PRO A 143 30.82 41.27 -28.55
CA PRO A 143 31.27 42.22 -29.60
C PRO A 143 31.45 43.62 -29.05
N GLU A 144 32.57 44.23 -29.41
CA GLU A 144 32.89 45.59 -28.97
C GLU A 144 31.82 46.60 -29.46
N GLY A 145 31.41 47.47 -28.59
CA GLY A 145 30.32 48.42 -28.85
C GLY A 145 28.92 47.99 -28.55
N SER A 146 28.70 46.70 -28.23
CA SER A 146 27.39 46.18 -27.85
C SER A 146 26.86 46.92 -26.60
N LYS A 147 25.59 47.37 -26.67
CA LYS A 147 24.90 48.03 -25.57
C LYS A 147 24.18 47.02 -24.68
N LEU A 148 24.68 46.89 -23.49
CA LEU A 148 24.20 45.91 -22.52
C LEU A 148 23.72 46.57 -21.22
N MET A 149 22.86 45.85 -20.51
CA MET A 149 22.45 46.23 -19.14
C MET A 149 22.67 45.05 -18.19
N LEU A 150 23.18 45.39 -16.99
CA LEU A 150 23.38 44.47 -15.89
C LEU A 150 22.15 44.54 -14.99
N LEU A 151 21.50 43.45 -14.81
CA LEU A 151 20.26 43.29 -14.04
C LEU A 151 20.50 42.47 -12.78
N ALA A 152 19.95 42.92 -11.67
CA ALA A 152 19.86 42.19 -10.41
C ALA A 152 18.43 41.72 -10.16
N PRO A 153 18.09 40.42 -10.32
CA PRO A 153 16.78 39.89 -10.06
C PRO A 153 16.48 39.86 -8.55
N VAL A 154 15.57 40.73 -8.09
CA VAL A 154 15.16 40.81 -6.66
C VAL A 154 13.85 40.11 -6.37
N VAL A 155 12.98 39.94 -7.37
CA VAL A 155 11.78 39.09 -7.30
C VAL A 155 11.75 38.16 -8.52
N ARG A 156 11.50 36.88 -8.32
CA ARG A 156 11.40 35.90 -9.41
C ARG A 156 10.14 35.10 -9.25
N ASP A 157 9.25 35.25 -10.22
CA ASP A 157 8.01 34.46 -10.33
C ASP A 157 7.22 34.37 -9.01
N ARG A 158 7.08 35.53 -8.30
CA ARG A 158 6.35 35.61 -7.02
C ARG A 158 5.12 36.47 -7.17
N LYS A 159 4.03 36.05 -6.55
CA LYS A 159 2.80 36.81 -6.45
C LYS A 159 2.95 37.98 -5.47
N GLY A 160 2.32 39.08 -5.76
CA GLY A 160 2.26 40.24 -4.89
C GLY A 160 2.36 41.56 -5.63
N GLU A 161 1.94 42.66 -5.01
CA GLU A 161 2.02 44.02 -5.54
C GLU A 161 3.43 44.61 -5.42
N HIS A 162 4.25 44.07 -4.56
CA HIS A 162 5.66 44.44 -4.31
C HIS A 162 5.92 45.95 -4.12
N THR A 163 4.90 46.76 -3.79
CA THR A 163 4.95 48.23 -3.69
C THR A 163 6.06 48.68 -2.76
N LYS A 164 6.13 48.15 -1.54
CA LYS A 164 7.17 48.48 -0.55
C LYS A 164 8.58 48.20 -1.05
N LEU A 165 8.76 47.10 -1.81
CA LEU A 165 10.05 46.75 -2.36
C LEU A 165 10.49 47.75 -3.42
N LEU A 166 9.58 48.15 -4.32
CA LEU A 166 9.85 49.16 -5.36
C LEU A 166 10.16 50.53 -4.75
N GLU A 167 9.42 50.96 -3.72
CA GLU A 167 9.71 52.18 -2.94
C GLU A 167 11.08 52.12 -2.27
N ASN A 168 11.45 51.01 -1.67
CA ASN A 168 12.76 50.83 -1.05
C ASN A 168 13.92 50.88 -2.06
N LEU A 169 13.73 50.29 -3.24
CA LEU A 169 14.73 50.32 -4.32
C LEU A 169 14.93 51.76 -4.83
N ALA A 170 13.84 52.50 -5.03
CA ALA A 170 13.90 53.90 -5.37
C ALA A 170 14.61 54.75 -4.31
N ALA A 171 14.34 54.47 -3.02
CA ALA A 171 14.98 55.16 -1.89
C ALA A 171 16.50 54.84 -1.79
N GLN A 172 16.94 53.66 -2.24
CA GLN A 172 18.34 53.26 -2.34
C GLN A 172 19.07 53.90 -3.53
N GLY A 173 18.36 54.63 -4.38
CA GLY A 173 18.94 55.38 -5.50
C GLY A 173 18.94 54.64 -6.82
N TYR A 174 18.28 53.49 -6.93
CA TYR A 174 18.08 52.81 -8.22
C TYR A 174 17.04 53.59 -9.03
N ILE A 175 17.35 53.80 -10.31
CA ILE A 175 16.50 54.65 -11.18
C ILE A 175 15.52 53.80 -11.98
N ARG A 176 15.93 52.57 -12.39
CA ARG A 176 15.14 51.73 -13.28
C ARG A 176 15.10 50.28 -12.83
N ALA A 177 14.01 49.64 -13.16
CA ALA A 177 13.85 48.19 -13.04
C ALA A 177 13.22 47.62 -14.31
N ARG A 178 13.54 46.37 -14.63
CA ARG A 178 12.79 45.61 -15.62
C ARG A 178 11.75 44.79 -14.87
N ILE A 179 10.50 45.03 -15.15
CA ILE A 179 9.35 44.35 -14.52
C ILE A 179 8.62 43.53 -15.61
N ASP A 180 8.54 42.24 -15.44
CA ASP A 180 7.91 41.32 -16.39
C ASP A 180 8.42 41.48 -17.84
N GLY A 181 9.69 41.82 -17.97
CA GLY A 181 10.35 41.99 -19.26
C GLY A 181 10.41 43.40 -19.78
N GLU A 182 9.65 44.36 -19.21
CA GLU A 182 9.62 45.77 -19.61
C GLU A 182 10.43 46.66 -18.67
N VAL A 183 11.28 47.53 -19.23
CA VAL A 183 12.06 48.48 -18.42
C VAL A 183 11.20 49.69 -18.05
N CYS A 184 11.07 49.92 -16.78
CA CYS A 184 10.34 51.05 -16.22
C CYS A 184 11.16 51.91 -15.27
N ASP A 185 10.73 53.17 -15.06
CA ASP A 185 11.34 54.08 -14.09
C ASP A 185 10.78 53.81 -12.69
N LEU A 186 11.64 53.68 -11.70
CA LEU A 186 11.23 53.43 -10.31
C LEU A 186 10.63 54.69 -9.61
N SER A 187 10.72 55.86 -10.22
CA SER A 187 10.01 57.04 -9.72
C SER A 187 8.49 57.00 -9.96
N ASP A 188 8.04 56.21 -10.98
CA ASP A 188 6.63 55.99 -11.31
C ASP A 188 6.44 54.52 -11.76
N PRO A 189 6.55 53.58 -10.83
CA PRO A 189 6.47 52.16 -11.15
C PRO A 189 5.05 51.71 -11.51
N PRO A 190 4.87 50.77 -12.42
CA PRO A 190 3.55 50.25 -12.76
C PRO A 190 2.91 49.54 -11.55
N THR A 191 1.58 49.64 -11.44
CA THR A 191 0.82 48.90 -10.42
C THR A 191 0.77 47.42 -10.76
N LEU A 192 1.29 46.59 -9.86
CA LEU A 192 1.35 45.15 -10.05
C LEU A 192 0.12 44.45 -9.46
N GLU A 193 -0.35 43.38 -10.11
CA GLU A 193 -1.52 42.62 -9.68
C GLU A 193 -1.17 41.65 -8.55
N LEU A 194 -1.89 41.74 -7.41
CA LEU A 194 -1.66 40.92 -6.22
C LEU A 194 -1.64 39.40 -6.48
N HIS A 195 -2.44 38.91 -7.43
CA HIS A 195 -2.62 37.47 -7.70
C HIS A 195 -1.79 36.96 -8.85
N LYS A 196 -1.15 37.84 -9.61
CA LYS A 196 -0.21 37.45 -10.68
C LYS A 196 1.19 37.28 -10.13
N LYS A 197 1.96 36.45 -10.80
CA LYS A 197 3.39 36.27 -10.55
C LYS A 197 4.15 37.33 -11.31
N HIS A 198 5.07 37.94 -10.63
CA HIS A 198 5.91 39.00 -11.19
C HIS A 198 7.40 38.67 -11.05
N THR A 199 8.18 39.18 -11.99
CA THR A 199 9.64 39.14 -11.97
C THR A 199 10.13 40.59 -11.99
N ILE A 200 10.90 40.99 -10.97
CA ILE A 200 11.46 42.34 -10.85
C ILE A 200 12.97 42.25 -10.85
N GLU A 201 13.58 42.93 -11.78
CA GLU A 201 15.04 42.94 -11.97
C GLU A 201 15.52 44.42 -11.96
N VAL A 202 16.36 44.76 -11.00
CA VAL A 202 16.90 46.12 -10.89
C VAL A 202 18.01 46.32 -11.94
N VAL A 203 17.94 47.42 -12.70
CA VAL A 203 18.99 47.83 -13.64
C VAL A 203 20.12 48.46 -12.83
N VAL A 204 21.20 47.72 -12.60
CA VAL A 204 22.36 48.18 -11.82
C VAL A 204 23.31 49.03 -12.66
N ASP A 205 23.56 48.60 -13.89
CA ASP A 205 24.46 49.34 -14.82
C ASP A 205 23.96 49.20 -16.27
N ARG A 206 24.30 50.21 -17.10
CA ARG A 206 24.09 50.23 -18.55
C ARG A 206 25.38 50.69 -19.20
N PHE A 207 25.92 49.86 -20.08
CA PHE A 207 27.25 50.09 -20.64
C PHE A 207 27.35 49.65 -22.09
N LYS A 208 28.40 50.16 -22.77
CA LYS A 208 28.86 49.64 -24.06
C LYS A 208 30.09 48.80 -23.82
N VAL A 209 30.18 47.63 -24.41
CA VAL A 209 31.36 46.76 -24.28
C VAL A 209 32.61 47.49 -24.82
N ARG A 210 33.62 47.65 -23.94
CA ARG A 210 34.95 48.23 -24.22
C ARG A 210 35.94 47.61 -23.25
N GLU A 211 37.18 47.47 -23.65
CA GLU A 211 38.24 46.87 -22.85
C GLU A 211 38.53 47.60 -21.51
N ASP A 212 38.30 48.92 -21.47
CA ASP A 212 38.58 49.78 -20.31
C ASP A 212 37.57 49.71 -19.21
N LEU A 213 36.52 48.90 -19.33
CA LEU A 213 35.41 48.81 -18.39
C LEU A 213 35.57 47.74 -17.29
N ALA A 214 36.65 46.98 -17.30
CA ALA A 214 36.79 45.83 -16.40
C ALA A 214 36.59 46.17 -14.92
N LEU A 215 37.20 47.28 -14.40
CA LEU A 215 37.08 47.69 -13.03
C LEU A 215 35.65 48.13 -12.67
N ARG A 216 35.04 48.96 -13.53
CA ARG A 216 33.67 49.45 -13.36
C ARG A 216 32.67 48.28 -13.38
N LEU A 217 32.85 47.33 -14.30
CA LEU A 217 31.98 46.15 -14.37
C LEU A 217 32.11 45.27 -13.13
N ALA A 218 33.33 45.11 -12.57
CA ALA A 218 33.56 44.37 -11.34
C ALA A 218 32.78 44.97 -10.16
N GLU A 219 32.84 46.30 -9.99
CA GLU A 219 32.08 47.01 -8.96
C GLU A 219 30.55 46.87 -9.18
N SER A 220 30.11 46.97 -10.45
CA SER A 220 28.71 46.83 -10.80
C SER A 220 28.21 45.38 -10.57
N PHE A 221 29.02 44.35 -10.86
CA PHE A 221 28.72 42.96 -10.57
C PHE A 221 28.66 42.70 -9.06
N GLU A 222 29.58 43.24 -8.27
CA GLU A 222 29.57 43.10 -6.80
C GLU A 222 28.28 43.67 -6.20
N THR A 223 27.86 44.86 -6.66
CA THR A 223 26.62 45.50 -6.26
C THR A 223 25.39 44.69 -6.67
N ALA A 224 25.36 44.19 -7.91
CA ALA A 224 24.26 43.43 -8.43
C ALA A 224 24.12 42.05 -7.74
N LEU A 225 25.24 41.37 -7.47
CA LEU A 225 25.27 40.09 -6.78
C LEU A 225 24.81 40.24 -5.32
N THR A 226 25.21 41.30 -4.64
CA THR A 226 24.79 41.60 -3.27
C THR A 226 23.29 41.86 -3.21
N LEU A 227 22.77 42.66 -4.16
CA LEU A 227 21.35 43.02 -4.22
C LEU A 227 20.45 41.81 -4.54
N SER A 228 20.88 40.94 -5.42
CA SER A 228 20.09 39.79 -5.92
C SER A 228 20.28 38.50 -5.13
N GLY A 229 21.20 38.47 -4.17
CA GLY A 229 21.55 37.25 -3.45
C GLY A 229 22.36 36.25 -4.28
N GLY A 230 23.22 36.73 -5.20
CA GLY A 230 24.21 35.90 -5.89
C GLY A 230 23.93 35.53 -7.34
N ILE A 231 22.88 36.06 -7.97
CA ILE A 231 22.58 35.82 -9.40
C ILE A 231 22.37 37.14 -10.11
N VAL A 232 23.00 37.31 -11.27
CA VAL A 232 22.83 38.50 -12.11
C VAL A 232 22.60 38.10 -13.56
N GLN A 233 21.97 39.00 -14.30
CA GLN A 233 21.77 38.82 -15.75
C GLN A 233 22.39 40.01 -16.52
N VAL A 234 22.96 39.68 -17.65
CA VAL A 234 23.39 40.68 -18.62
C VAL A 234 22.57 40.47 -19.87
N VAL A 235 21.82 41.49 -20.25
CA VAL A 235 20.93 41.42 -21.42
C VAL A 235 21.20 42.57 -22.39
N PRO A 236 20.97 42.35 -23.69
CA PRO A 236 21.10 43.43 -24.68
C PRO A 236 19.99 44.45 -24.42
N MET A 237 20.33 45.76 -24.71
CA MET A 237 19.34 46.81 -24.70
C MET A 237 18.51 46.73 -25.99
N ASP A 238 17.32 47.33 -25.97
CA ASP A 238 16.39 47.34 -27.10
C ASP A 238 17.07 47.79 -28.40
N GLY A 239 16.94 46.97 -29.47
CA GLY A 239 17.50 47.21 -30.77
C GLY A 239 18.90 46.67 -31.02
N GLU A 240 19.52 45.94 -30.08
CA GLU A 240 20.77 45.26 -30.26
C GLU A 240 20.55 43.83 -30.75
N GLU A 241 21.01 43.50 -31.99
CA GLU A 241 20.97 42.14 -32.54
C GLU A 241 22.33 41.44 -32.35
N GLY A 242 22.32 40.15 -32.08
CA GLY A 242 23.52 39.29 -32.06
C GLY A 242 24.15 39.00 -30.69
N VAL A 243 23.58 39.51 -29.58
CA VAL A 243 24.00 39.15 -28.23
C VAL A 243 22.92 38.38 -27.53
N THR A 244 23.25 37.21 -27.05
CA THR A 244 22.31 36.39 -26.23
C THR A 244 22.35 36.81 -24.76
N PRO A 245 21.22 36.83 -24.05
CA PRO A 245 21.19 37.08 -22.62
C PRO A 245 22.09 36.10 -21.87
N MET A 246 22.91 36.62 -20.94
CA MET A 246 23.82 35.83 -20.12
C MET A 246 23.32 35.85 -18.65
N THR A 247 23.32 34.72 -18.00
CA THR A 247 23.05 34.62 -16.57
C THR A 247 24.31 34.16 -15.84
N PHE A 248 24.66 34.87 -14.79
CA PHE A 248 25.83 34.54 -13.96
C PHE A 248 25.39 34.22 -12.54
N SER A 249 26.09 33.31 -11.90
CA SER A 249 25.85 32.96 -10.52
C SER A 249 27.15 32.92 -9.71
N ALA A 250 27.15 33.62 -8.61
CA ALA A 250 28.25 33.51 -7.63
C ALA A 250 28.27 32.14 -6.91
N ASN A 251 27.17 31.36 -7.05
CA ASN A 251 27.05 30.09 -6.38
C ASN A 251 27.35 28.91 -7.33
N PHE A 252 26.48 28.63 -8.31
CA PHE A 252 26.63 27.47 -9.22
C PHE A 252 26.21 27.83 -10.66
N ALA A 253 27.15 27.81 -11.58
CA ALA A 253 26.86 28.07 -12.98
C ALA A 253 27.68 27.19 -13.94
N CYS A 254 27.08 26.85 -15.09
CA CYS A 254 27.75 26.15 -16.14
C CYS A 254 28.56 27.15 -17.00
N PRO A 255 29.85 26.93 -17.17
CA PRO A 255 30.68 27.83 -17.97
C PRO A 255 30.38 27.76 -19.48
N GLU A 256 29.76 26.70 -19.99
CA GLU A 256 29.47 26.54 -21.40
C GLU A 256 28.11 27.11 -21.84
N CYS A 257 27.06 26.83 -21.09
CA CYS A 257 25.69 27.23 -21.48
C CYS A 257 25.08 28.31 -20.60
N GLY A 258 25.76 28.73 -19.53
CA GLY A 258 25.24 29.71 -18.58
C GLY A 258 24.10 29.19 -17.70
N TYR A 259 23.76 27.87 -17.75
CA TYR A 259 22.81 27.28 -16.82
C TYR A 259 23.27 27.54 -15.38
N SER A 260 22.38 28.14 -14.59
CA SER A 260 22.71 28.43 -13.20
C SER A 260 21.69 27.82 -12.26
N MET A 261 22.19 27.34 -11.13
CA MET A 261 21.39 26.74 -10.07
C MET A 261 21.43 27.62 -8.84
N SER A 262 20.30 27.74 -8.20
CA SER A 262 20.24 28.41 -6.89
C SER A 262 20.97 27.59 -5.82
N GLU A 263 21.08 28.15 -4.64
CA GLU A 263 21.69 27.46 -3.50
C GLU A 263 21.10 26.07 -3.25
N LEU A 264 21.96 25.09 -2.92
CA LEU A 264 21.51 23.73 -2.59
C LEU A 264 20.88 23.72 -1.20
N GLU A 265 19.56 23.62 -1.17
CA GLU A 265 18.79 23.52 0.08
C GLU A 265 18.07 22.16 0.14
N PRO A 266 17.84 21.59 1.35
CA PRO A 266 17.13 20.31 1.47
C PRO A 266 15.74 20.29 0.83
N ARG A 267 15.06 21.44 0.71
CA ARG A 267 13.73 21.55 0.12
C ARG A 267 13.68 21.24 -1.37
N ILE A 268 14.76 21.49 -2.12
CA ILE A 268 14.80 21.18 -3.56
C ILE A 268 14.83 19.68 -3.85
N PHE A 269 15.22 18.87 -2.87
CA PHE A 269 15.20 17.42 -2.93
C PHE A 269 13.92 16.80 -2.38
N SER A 270 12.93 17.61 -2.01
CA SER A 270 11.65 17.14 -1.50
C SER A 270 10.59 17.13 -2.60
N PHE A 271 10.07 15.96 -2.92
CA PHE A 271 8.92 15.85 -3.84
C PHE A 271 7.59 16.27 -3.20
N ASN A 272 7.57 16.54 -1.89
CA ASN A 272 6.42 17.08 -1.16
C ASN A 272 6.43 18.62 -1.08
N ASN A 273 7.50 19.26 -1.57
CA ASN A 273 7.65 20.70 -1.60
C ASN A 273 7.61 21.19 -3.06
N PRO A 274 6.88 22.24 -3.39
CA PRO A 274 6.82 22.79 -4.75
C PRO A 274 8.19 23.17 -5.33
N ALA A 275 9.17 23.49 -4.48
CA ALA A 275 10.53 23.81 -4.92
C ALA A 275 11.28 22.59 -5.49
N GLY A 276 10.93 21.39 -5.05
CA GLY A 276 11.59 20.15 -5.47
C GLY A 276 10.71 19.20 -6.27
N ALA A 277 9.39 19.34 -6.17
CA ALA A 277 8.44 18.49 -6.88
C ALA A 277 8.47 18.70 -8.39
N CYS A 278 8.45 17.63 -9.17
CA CYS A 278 8.26 17.71 -10.60
C CYS A 278 6.95 18.44 -10.94
N PRO A 279 6.97 19.51 -11.74
CA PRO A 279 5.76 20.31 -12.00
C PRO A 279 4.72 19.59 -12.86
N THR A 280 5.12 18.55 -13.61
CA THR A 280 4.23 17.78 -14.49
C THR A 280 3.37 16.78 -13.71
N CYS A 281 3.92 16.14 -12.68
CA CYS A 281 3.22 15.14 -11.87
C CYS A 281 3.00 15.59 -10.42
N ASP A 282 3.34 16.83 -10.10
CA ASP A 282 3.23 17.41 -8.75
C ASP A 282 3.86 16.52 -7.66
N GLY A 283 5.01 15.93 -7.97
CA GLY A 283 5.76 15.07 -7.05
C GLY A 283 5.20 13.64 -6.86
N LEU A 284 4.22 13.23 -7.65
CA LEU A 284 3.66 11.89 -7.57
C LEU A 284 4.49 10.83 -8.29
N GLY A 285 5.31 11.23 -9.26
CA GLY A 285 6.11 10.33 -10.10
C GLY A 285 5.30 9.60 -11.18
N VAL A 286 3.98 9.67 -11.09
CA VAL A 286 3.05 9.03 -12.02
C VAL A 286 2.00 10.02 -12.50
N GLN A 287 1.47 9.77 -13.68
CA GLN A 287 0.33 10.48 -14.24
C GLN A 287 -0.85 9.52 -14.32
N GLN A 288 -1.99 9.95 -13.79
CA GLN A 288 -3.23 9.21 -13.92
C GLN A 288 -3.88 9.52 -15.27
N TYR A 289 -4.35 8.50 -15.94
CA TYR A 289 -5.09 8.63 -17.18
C TYR A 289 -6.16 7.54 -17.26
N PHE A 290 -7.24 7.82 -17.98
CA PHE A 290 -8.22 6.79 -18.30
C PHE A 290 -7.64 5.88 -19.37
N ASP A 291 -7.47 4.61 -19.02
CA ASP A 291 -6.81 3.62 -19.88
C ASP A 291 -7.81 3.07 -20.90
N PRO A 292 -7.61 3.27 -22.21
CA PRO A 292 -8.46 2.72 -23.24
C PRO A 292 -8.69 1.21 -23.11
N ALA A 293 -7.66 0.47 -22.72
CA ALA A 293 -7.76 -0.99 -22.55
C ALA A 293 -8.68 -1.41 -21.40
N LYS A 294 -8.76 -0.58 -20.34
CA LYS A 294 -9.70 -0.80 -19.23
C LYS A 294 -11.12 -0.33 -19.55
N VAL A 295 -11.25 0.74 -20.33
CA VAL A 295 -12.53 1.31 -20.77
C VAL A 295 -13.23 0.36 -21.74
N ILE A 296 -12.47 -0.28 -22.63
CA ILE A 296 -12.94 -1.34 -23.52
C ILE A 296 -12.92 -2.66 -22.75
N GLY A 297 -14.04 -3.02 -22.14
CA GLY A 297 -14.12 -4.21 -21.30
C GLY A 297 -13.90 -5.53 -22.05
N ASP A 298 -14.51 -5.65 -23.25
CA ASP A 298 -14.35 -6.81 -24.12
C ASP A 298 -14.35 -6.35 -25.58
N PRO A 299 -13.24 -6.41 -26.29
CA PRO A 299 -13.14 -6.00 -27.68
C PRO A 299 -13.89 -6.93 -28.65
N ALA A 300 -14.20 -8.15 -28.25
CA ALA A 300 -14.92 -9.13 -29.08
C ALA A 300 -16.43 -8.88 -29.19
N ILE A 301 -16.97 -7.99 -28.36
CA ILE A 301 -18.37 -7.60 -28.37
C ILE A 301 -18.59 -6.22 -28.98
N SER A 302 -19.81 -5.95 -29.42
CA SER A 302 -20.16 -4.65 -30.01
C SER A 302 -20.44 -3.57 -28.98
N LEU A 303 -20.40 -2.30 -29.41
CA LEU A 303 -20.80 -1.16 -28.56
C LEU A 303 -22.23 -1.31 -28.04
N ALA A 304 -23.15 -1.77 -28.87
CA ALA A 304 -24.54 -2.02 -28.50
C ALA A 304 -24.68 -3.06 -27.38
N ASN A 305 -23.78 -4.03 -27.32
CA ASN A 305 -23.80 -5.14 -26.37
C ASN A 305 -22.87 -4.90 -25.15
N GLY A 306 -22.22 -3.75 -25.08
CA GLY A 306 -21.47 -3.33 -23.90
C GLY A 306 -19.96 -3.46 -23.98
N ALA A 307 -19.36 -3.34 -25.16
CA ALA A 307 -17.91 -3.24 -25.33
C ALA A 307 -17.31 -2.16 -24.40
N ILE A 308 -18.03 -1.06 -24.24
CA ILE A 308 -17.71 0.01 -23.26
C ILE A 308 -18.85 0.10 -22.25
N ARG A 309 -18.53 -0.22 -20.98
CA ARG A 309 -19.53 -0.25 -19.91
C ARG A 309 -20.14 1.13 -19.68
N GLY A 310 -21.47 1.16 -19.53
CA GLY A 310 -22.21 2.40 -19.33
C GLY A 310 -22.49 3.20 -20.61
N TRP A 311 -22.05 2.71 -21.79
CA TRP A 311 -22.29 3.26 -23.11
C TRP A 311 -22.97 2.25 -24.03
N ASP A 312 -23.85 1.44 -23.50
CA ASP A 312 -24.60 0.40 -24.19
C ASP A 312 -26.13 0.69 -24.18
N LYS A 313 -26.91 -0.24 -24.73
CA LYS A 313 -28.38 -0.14 -24.83
C LYS A 313 -29.07 0.11 -23.47
N ARG A 314 -28.44 -0.20 -22.35
CA ARG A 314 -28.96 0.03 -20.98
C ARG A 314 -28.87 1.48 -20.55
N SER A 315 -27.93 2.25 -21.10
CA SER A 315 -27.76 3.67 -20.83
C SER A 315 -28.31 4.51 -21.99
N PHE A 316 -29.60 4.84 -21.93
CA PHE A 316 -30.31 5.51 -23.01
C PHE A 316 -29.59 6.77 -23.51
N TYR A 317 -29.17 7.64 -22.63
CA TYR A 317 -28.50 8.90 -22.98
C TYR A 317 -27.21 8.71 -23.77
N TYR A 318 -26.31 7.92 -23.27
CA TYR A 318 -24.99 7.67 -23.89
C TYR A 318 -25.14 6.83 -25.18
N PHE A 319 -26.07 5.88 -25.18
CA PHE A 319 -26.35 5.09 -26.39
C PHE A 319 -26.89 5.92 -27.52
N GLN A 320 -27.73 6.92 -27.24
CA GLN A 320 -28.21 7.86 -28.27
C GLN A 320 -27.07 8.69 -28.87
N MET A 321 -26.09 9.09 -28.06
CA MET A 321 -24.87 9.75 -28.55
C MET A 321 -24.09 8.84 -29.51
N LEU A 322 -23.88 7.59 -29.15
CA LEU A 322 -23.20 6.61 -30.01
C LEU A 322 -24.01 6.37 -31.32
N LYS A 323 -25.32 6.38 -31.24
CA LYS A 323 -26.18 6.27 -32.43
C LYS A 323 -25.98 7.45 -33.37
N SER A 324 -25.94 8.66 -32.85
CA SER A 324 -25.69 9.88 -33.68
C SER A 324 -24.29 9.83 -34.31
N LEU A 325 -23.28 9.32 -33.57
CA LEU A 325 -21.92 9.10 -34.11
C LEU A 325 -21.92 8.05 -35.22
N SER A 326 -22.65 6.94 -35.03
CA SER A 326 -22.80 5.87 -36.01
C SER A 326 -23.40 6.39 -37.32
N GLU A 327 -24.47 7.21 -37.25
CA GLU A 327 -25.10 7.83 -38.42
C GLU A 327 -24.13 8.78 -39.13
N HIS A 328 -23.34 9.56 -38.42
CA HIS A 328 -22.40 10.53 -38.99
C HIS A 328 -21.18 9.88 -39.63
N TYR A 329 -20.55 8.93 -38.97
CA TYR A 329 -19.33 8.25 -39.43
C TYR A 329 -19.61 6.95 -40.17
N LYS A 330 -20.89 6.55 -40.34
CA LYS A 330 -21.36 5.39 -41.10
C LYS A 330 -20.70 4.08 -40.65
N PHE A 331 -20.77 3.79 -39.35
CA PHE A 331 -20.42 2.48 -38.80
C PHE A 331 -21.62 1.84 -38.11
N ASP A 332 -21.59 0.51 -37.97
CA ASP A 332 -22.66 -0.24 -37.30
C ASP A 332 -22.29 -0.47 -35.82
N LEU A 333 -23.24 -0.16 -34.94
CA LEU A 333 -23.12 -0.35 -33.50
C LEU A 333 -23.11 -1.82 -33.05
N GLU A 334 -23.57 -2.73 -33.91
CA GLU A 334 -23.54 -4.17 -33.68
C GLU A 334 -22.22 -4.83 -34.11
N THR A 335 -21.33 -4.10 -34.79
CA THR A 335 -19.98 -4.60 -35.14
C THR A 335 -19.14 -4.74 -33.88
N PRO A 336 -18.41 -5.89 -33.68
CA PRO A 336 -17.44 -6.03 -32.59
C PRO A 336 -16.43 -4.87 -32.57
N TRP A 337 -16.03 -4.44 -31.37
CA TRP A 337 -15.11 -3.30 -31.22
C TRP A 337 -13.82 -3.49 -32.03
N GLU A 338 -13.24 -4.69 -31.98
CA GLU A 338 -11.99 -5.02 -32.67
C GLU A 338 -12.08 -4.93 -34.19
N ASP A 339 -13.29 -5.11 -34.77
CA ASP A 339 -13.55 -5.05 -36.21
C ASP A 339 -13.88 -3.63 -36.70
N LEU A 340 -14.06 -2.67 -35.81
CA LEU A 340 -14.26 -1.27 -36.15
C LEU A 340 -13.01 -0.65 -36.76
N PRO A 341 -13.11 0.22 -37.77
CA PRO A 341 -11.96 0.94 -38.30
C PRO A 341 -11.23 1.73 -37.21
N VAL A 342 -9.90 1.71 -37.20
CA VAL A 342 -9.06 2.39 -36.18
C VAL A 342 -9.43 3.87 -36.03
N LYS A 343 -9.72 4.57 -37.14
CA LYS A 343 -10.17 5.97 -37.11
C LYS A 343 -11.49 6.15 -36.36
N THR A 344 -12.42 5.22 -36.52
CA THR A 344 -13.70 5.22 -35.82
C THR A 344 -13.49 4.97 -34.32
N GLN A 345 -12.66 4.00 -33.96
CA GLN A 345 -12.26 3.74 -32.55
C GLN A 345 -11.64 4.99 -31.90
N GLU A 346 -10.73 5.67 -32.60
CA GLU A 346 -10.11 6.91 -32.14
C GLU A 346 -11.14 8.03 -31.89
N VAL A 347 -12.09 8.23 -32.82
CA VAL A 347 -13.14 9.23 -32.65
C VAL A 347 -14.03 8.90 -31.45
N ILE A 348 -14.40 7.64 -31.26
CA ILE A 348 -15.24 7.20 -30.14
C ILE A 348 -14.50 7.44 -28.81
N LEU A 349 -13.22 7.09 -28.73
CA LEU A 349 -12.44 7.23 -27.49
C LEU A 349 -12.01 8.67 -27.22
N ARG A 350 -11.51 9.38 -28.22
CA ARG A 350 -10.83 10.70 -28.05
C ARG A 350 -11.63 11.90 -28.54
N GLY A 351 -12.71 11.66 -29.28
CA GLY A 351 -13.59 12.71 -29.76
C GLY A 351 -13.42 13.08 -31.25
N SER A 352 -14.32 13.90 -31.73
CA SER A 352 -14.36 14.33 -33.15
C SER A 352 -13.49 15.54 -33.48
N GLY A 353 -12.70 16.04 -32.52
CA GLY A 353 -11.91 17.27 -32.69
C GLY A 353 -12.78 18.50 -32.94
N ARG A 354 -12.62 19.15 -34.07
CA ARG A 354 -13.43 20.32 -34.47
C ARG A 354 -14.68 19.97 -35.31
N THR A 355 -14.88 18.68 -35.65
CA THR A 355 -16.00 18.26 -36.46
C THR A 355 -17.26 18.28 -35.63
N GLU A 356 -18.22 19.11 -36.00
CA GLU A 356 -19.53 19.17 -35.38
C GLU A 356 -20.41 18.01 -35.85
N ILE A 357 -21.06 17.38 -34.90
CA ILE A 357 -21.95 16.24 -35.10
C ILE A 357 -23.33 16.62 -34.61
N GLU A 358 -24.33 16.20 -35.34
CA GLU A 358 -25.74 16.40 -35.02
C GLU A 358 -26.19 15.34 -34.02
N PHE A 359 -26.34 15.71 -32.76
CA PHE A 359 -26.82 14.83 -31.70
C PHE A 359 -28.33 14.99 -31.50
N ARG A 360 -29.03 13.89 -31.33
CA ARG A 360 -30.45 13.84 -31.02
C ARG A 360 -30.64 13.45 -29.56
N TYR A 361 -31.18 14.37 -28.78
CA TYR A 361 -31.48 14.13 -27.38
C TYR A 361 -32.99 14.07 -27.17
N MET A 362 -33.44 13.19 -26.28
CA MET A 362 -34.81 13.16 -25.83
C MET A 362 -34.93 13.95 -24.54
N ASN A 363 -35.82 14.95 -24.50
CA ASN A 363 -36.08 15.72 -23.29
C ASN A 363 -37.01 14.92 -22.33
N ASP A 364 -37.23 15.44 -21.13
CA ASP A 364 -38.09 14.83 -20.10
C ASP A 364 -39.57 14.70 -20.55
N ARG A 365 -39.99 15.40 -21.63
CA ARG A 365 -41.34 15.36 -22.23
C ARG A 365 -41.45 14.36 -23.37
N GLY A 366 -40.33 13.74 -23.73
CA GLY A 366 -40.30 12.78 -24.85
C GLY A 366 -40.06 13.40 -26.23
N ASP A 367 -39.80 14.73 -26.31
CA ASP A 367 -39.52 15.41 -27.58
C ASP A 367 -38.06 15.27 -27.96
N VAL A 368 -37.77 15.11 -29.25
CA VAL A 368 -36.41 15.04 -29.78
C VAL A 368 -35.87 16.45 -29.99
N VAL A 369 -34.81 16.79 -29.26
CA VAL A 369 -34.04 18.02 -29.39
C VAL A 369 -32.77 17.73 -30.15
N VAL A 370 -32.52 18.44 -31.25
CA VAL A 370 -31.31 18.32 -32.06
C VAL A 370 -30.31 19.41 -31.66
N ARG A 371 -29.08 19.04 -31.39
CA ARG A 371 -27.98 19.96 -31.12
C ARG A 371 -26.73 19.59 -31.92
N LYS A 372 -26.05 20.60 -32.46
CA LYS A 372 -24.78 20.42 -33.18
C LYS A 372 -23.63 20.87 -32.29
N HIS A 373 -22.71 19.96 -32.02
CA HIS A 373 -21.47 20.22 -31.31
C HIS A 373 -20.43 19.13 -31.58
N PRO A 374 -19.14 19.37 -31.35
CA PRO A 374 -18.13 18.32 -31.40
C PRO A 374 -18.39 17.26 -30.34
N PHE A 375 -18.02 16.03 -30.65
CA PHE A 375 -18.04 14.94 -29.68
C PHE A 375 -16.76 15.00 -28.82
N GLU A 376 -16.90 15.05 -27.50
CA GLU A 376 -15.76 15.16 -26.57
C GLU A 376 -14.91 13.88 -26.45
N GLY A 377 -15.46 12.73 -26.84
CA GLY A 377 -14.82 11.42 -26.63
C GLY A 377 -15.13 10.81 -25.28
N ILE A 378 -15.15 9.48 -25.23
CA ILE A 378 -15.51 8.73 -24.02
C ILE A 378 -14.48 8.94 -22.91
N LEU A 379 -13.19 8.93 -23.23
CA LEU A 379 -12.12 9.13 -22.25
C LEU A 379 -12.21 10.51 -21.59
N HIS A 380 -12.42 11.56 -22.39
CA HIS A 380 -12.57 12.92 -21.87
C HIS A 380 -13.87 13.10 -21.06
N ASN A 381 -14.96 12.48 -21.50
CA ASN A 381 -16.21 12.45 -20.75
C ASN A 381 -16.03 11.80 -19.38
N MET A 382 -15.37 10.64 -19.32
CA MET A 382 -15.08 9.95 -18.05
C MET A 382 -14.19 10.79 -17.14
N GLU A 383 -13.15 11.43 -17.69
CA GLU A 383 -12.24 12.30 -16.95
C GLU A 383 -12.97 13.52 -16.37
N ARG A 384 -13.77 14.19 -17.16
CA ARG A 384 -14.62 15.33 -16.72
C ARG A 384 -15.57 14.89 -15.61
N ARG A 385 -16.31 13.81 -15.82
CA ARG A 385 -17.23 13.26 -14.81
C ARG A 385 -16.54 12.89 -13.51
N TYR A 386 -15.34 12.30 -13.57
CA TYR A 386 -14.55 11.96 -12.40
C TYR A 386 -14.15 13.17 -11.56
N ARG A 387 -13.85 14.30 -12.23
CA ARG A 387 -13.50 15.57 -11.57
C ARG A 387 -14.72 16.28 -10.99
N GLU A 388 -15.82 16.31 -11.73
CA GLU A 388 -17.00 17.14 -11.42
C GLU A 388 -18.01 16.45 -10.51
N THR A 389 -17.97 15.13 -10.36
CA THR A 389 -18.97 14.40 -9.57
C THR A 389 -18.82 14.68 -8.08
N GLU A 390 -19.93 14.93 -7.41
CA GLU A 390 -20.05 14.99 -5.95
C GLU A 390 -20.36 13.61 -5.35
N SER A 391 -20.74 12.64 -6.19
CA SER A 391 -21.08 11.28 -5.75
C SER A 391 -19.84 10.41 -5.60
N ASN A 392 -19.57 9.98 -4.38
CA ASN A 392 -18.46 9.05 -4.08
C ASN A 392 -18.61 7.71 -4.83
N SER A 393 -19.83 7.20 -5.01
CA SER A 393 -20.08 5.96 -5.74
C SER A 393 -19.74 6.07 -7.23
N VAL A 394 -20.04 7.19 -7.86
CA VAL A 394 -19.69 7.46 -9.28
C VAL A 394 -18.17 7.61 -9.42
N ARG A 395 -17.54 8.30 -8.48
CA ARG A 395 -16.08 8.47 -8.47
C ARG A 395 -15.38 7.13 -8.29
N GLU A 396 -15.86 6.29 -7.39
CA GLU A 396 -15.34 4.93 -7.16
C GLU A 396 -15.52 4.03 -8.40
N GLU A 397 -16.67 4.10 -9.08
CA GLU A 397 -16.90 3.36 -10.32
C GLU A 397 -15.97 3.79 -11.45
N LEU A 398 -15.80 5.11 -11.65
CA LEU A 398 -14.91 5.65 -12.68
C LEU A 398 -13.43 5.39 -12.38
N SER A 399 -13.03 5.33 -11.10
CA SER A 399 -11.64 5.05 -10.70
C SER A 399 -11.13 3.70 -11.18
N LYS A 400 -12.01 2.74 -11.44
CA LYS A 400 -11.65 1.41 -11.97
C LYS A 400 -11.00 1.46 -13.35
N TYR A 401 -11.28 2.50 -14.14
CA TYR A 401 -10.77 2.70 -15.50
C TYR A 401 -9.48 3.51 -15.55
N ILE A 402 -9.04 4.00 -14.39
CA ILE A 402 -7.80 4.78 -14.29
C ILE A 402 -6.59 3.83 -14.22
N ALA A 403 -5.54 4.17 -14.96
CA ALA A 403 -4.23 3.58 -14.85
C ALA A 403 -3.19 4.65 -14.56
N ASN A 404 -2.09 4.23 -13.97
CA ASN A 404 -0.94 5.08 -13.70
C ASN A 404 0.17 4.75 -14.69
N LYS A 405 0.78 5.77 -15.27
CA LYS A 405 2.02 5.64 -16.03
C LYS A 405 3.11 6.50 -15.42
N SER A 406 4.35 6.10 -15.54
CA SER A 406 5.47 6.92 -15.11
C SER A 406 5.41 8.30 -15.76
N CYS A 407 5.64 9.33 -15.00
CA CYS A 407 5.67 10.70 -15.50
C CYS A 407 6.76 10.84 -16.58
N THR A 408 6.40 11.30 -17.75
CA THR A 408 7.31 11.44 -18.89
C THR A 408 8.41 12.49 -18.65
N SER A 409 8.10 13.50 -17.82
CA SER A 409 9.02 14.60 -17.53
C SER A 409 10.11 14.20 -16.52
N CYS A 410 9.74 13.49 -15.44
CA CYS A 410 10.69 13.09 -14.40
C CYS A 410 11.09 11.61 -14.44
N GLY A 411 10.54 10.82 -15.36
CA GLY A 411 10.82 9.38 -15.44
C GLY A 411 10.43 8.58 -14.20
N GLY A 412 9.48 9.09 -13.38
CA GLY A 412 9.08 8.47 -12.11
C GLY A 412 9.86 8.96 -10.89
N SER A 413 10.91 9.77 -11.06
CA SER A 413 11.77 10.23 -9.94
C SER A 413 11.09 11.20 -8.97
N ARG A 414 9.93 11.75 -9.30
CA ARG A 414 9.15 12.73 -8.52
C ARG A 414 9.76 14.12 -8.41
N LEU A 415 11.05 14.29 -8.75
CA LEU A 415 11.83 15.50 -8.53
C LEU A 415 11.98 16.34 -9.80
N ARG A 416 12.21 17.64 -9.61
CA ARG A 416 12.59 18.58 -10.67
C ARG A 416 13.94 18.20 -11.28
N GLU A 417 14.20 18.74 -12.46
CA GLU A 417 15.43 18.49 -13.20
C GLU A 417 16.67 18.91 -12.42
N GLU A 418 16.62 20.05 -11.75
CA GLU A 418 17.72 20.59 -10.94
C GLU A 418 18.15 19.59 -9.85
N ALA A 419 17.21 19.06 -9.10
CA ALA A 419 17.49 18.10 -8.03
C ALA A 419 18.03 16.76 -8.54
N ARG A 420 17.65 16.36 -9.76
CA ARG A 420 18.10 15.11 -10.39
C ARG A 420 19.56 15.19 -10.89
N HIS A 421 20.10 16.41 -11.04
CA HIS A 421 21.47 16.66 -11.52
C HIS A 421 22.43 17.07 -10.39
N VAL A 422 22.13 16.66 -9.17
CA VAL A 422 23.05 16.74 -8.03
C VAL A 422 23.53 15.34 -7.68
N PHE A 423 24.84 15.17 -7.53
CA PHE A 423 25.47 13.86 -7.37
C PHE A 423 26.29 13.77 -6.09
N VAL A 424 26.27 12.58 -5.47
CA VAL A 424 27.19 12.16 -4.44
C VAL A 424 27.87 10.89 -4.94
N ASP A 425 29.17 10.91 -5.09
CA ASP A 425 29.94 9.81 -5.71
C ASP A 425 29.31 9.28 -7.02
N ASN A 426 29.03 10.19 -7.94
CA ASN A 426 28.42 9.94 -9.25
C ASN A 426 27.01 9.31 -9.24
N ARG A 427 26.33 9.31 -8.11
CA ARG A 427 24.92 8.88 -8.00
C ARG A 427 24.03 10.03 -7.56
N ASN A 428 22.90 10.19 -8.23
CA ASN A 428 21.88 11.16 -7.81
C ASN A 428 20.89 10.54 -6.82
N LEU A 429 20.11 11.37 -6.17
CA LEU A 429 19.17 10.93 -5.15
C LEU A 429 18.12 9.92 -5.66
N PRO A 430 17.47 10.11 -6.82
CA PRO A 430 16.55 9.11 -7.36
C PRO A 430 17.21 7.75 -7.59
N ALA A 431 18.42 7.71 -8.15
CA ALA A 431 19.13 6.45 -8.39
C ALA A 431 19.43 5.68 -7.11
N ILE A 432 19.76 6.38 -6.04
CA ILE A 432 19.96 5.77 -4.71
C ILE A 432 18.62 5.28 -4.15
N ALA A 433 17.56 6.08 -4.26
CA ALA A 433 16.24 5.72 -3.74
C ALA A 433 15.61 4.52 -4.46
N GLU A 434 15.93 4.30 -5.73
CA GLU A 434 15.44 3.18 -6.54
C GLU A 434 16.20 1.87 -6.29
N GLN A 435 17.42 1.94 -5.75
CA GLN A 435 18.19 0.75 -5.39
C GLN A 435 17.50 -0.05 -4.28
N SER A 436 17.86 -1.33 -4.18
CA SER A 436 17.50 -2.12 -3.00
C SER A 436 18.15 -1.50 -1.75
N ILE A 437 17.46 -1.63 -0.62
CA ILE A 437 17.97 -1.14 0.67
C ILE A 437 19.33 -1.77 0.99
N GLY A 438 19.54 -3.04 0.63
CA GLY A 438 20.83 -3.71 0.78
C GLY A 438 21.94 -3.08 -0.05
N ASP A 439 21.66 -2.74 -1.32
CA ASP A 439 22.62 -2.08 -2.21
C ASP A 439 22.87 -0.63 -1.77
N ALA A 440 21.84 0.07 -1.31
CA ALA A 440 21.98 1.41 -0.76
C ALA A 440 22.87 1.43 0.50
N LEU A 441 22.69 0.45 1.39
CA LEU A 441 23.54 0.29 2.56
C LEU A 441 24.99 0.06 2.16
N ALA A 442 25.26 -0.87 1.26
CA ALA A 442 26.60 -1.16 0.75
C ALA A 442 27.25 0.08 0.10
N PHE A 443 26.47 0.87 -0.65
CA PHE A 443 26.94 2.12 -1.23
C PHE A 443 27.38 3.11 -0.16
N PHE A 444 26.58 3.35 0.88
CA PHE A 444 26.94 4.30 1.95
C PHE A 444 28.06 3.81 2.85
N GLU A 445 28.17 2.52 3.11
CA GLU A 445 29.30 1.92 3.85
C GLU A 445 30.61 2.02 3.07
N GLY A 446 30.56 1.94 1.74
CA GLY A 446 31.72 2.09 0.85
C GLY A 446 32.02 3.53 0.44
N LEU A 447 31.22 4.52 0.85
CA LEU A 447 31.35 5.90 0.44
C LEU A 447 32.57 6.59 1.08
N ASN A 448 33.55 6.94 0.25
CA ASN A 448 34.75 7.63 0.68
C ASN A 448 34.70 9.11 0.28
N LEU A 449 34.23 9.96 1.17
CA LEU A 449 34.36 11.40 1.03
C LEU A 449 35.68 11.88 1.66
N THR A 450 36.25 12.94 1.11
CA THR A 450 37.53 13.47 1.59
C THR A 450 37.40 14.92 2.04
N GLY A 451 38.33 15.37 2.89
CA GLY A 451 38.42 16.76 3.34
C GLY A 451 37.18 17.27 4.09
N GLN A 452 36.80 18.50 3.84
CA GLN A 452 35.67 19.14 4.53
C GLN A 452 34.33 18.43 4.29
N ARG A 453 34.12 17.83 3.10
CA ARG A 453 32.91 17.06 2.79
C ARG A 453 32.75 15.86 3.72
N ALA A 454 33.85 15.15 4.02
CA ALA A 454 33.82 14.02 4.93
C ALA A 454 33.39 14.44 6.34
N GLN A 455 33.91 15.54 6.85
CA GLN A 455 33.56 16.05 8.20
C GLN A 455 32.09 16.49 8.27
N ILE A 456 31.56 17.12 7.22
CA ILE A 456 30.16 17.53 7.16
C ILE A 456 29.22 16.31 7.11
N ALA A 457 29.58 15.31 6.32
CA ALA A 457 28.77 14.14 6.07
C ALA A 457 28.76 13.11 7.20
N GLU A 458 29.77 13.09 8.06
CA GLU A 458 30.03 12.02 9.05
C GLU A 458 28.79 11.66 9.88
N LYS A 459 28.16 12.66 10.50
CA LYS A 459 26.98 12.44 11.34
C LYS A 459 25.75 12.02 10.53
N ILE A 460 25.58 12.58 9.33
CA ILE A 460 24.46 12.28 8.45
C ILE A 460 24.60 10.85 7.93
N LEU A 461 25.79 10.46 7.49
CA LEU A 461 26.07 9.11 7.00
C LEU A 461 25.88 8.05 8.10
N LYS A 462 26.27 8.36 9.33
CA LYS A 462 26.03 7.46 10.47
C LYS A 462 24.54 7.15 10.62
N GLU A 463 23.69 8.16 10.63
CA GLU A 463 22.25 7.99 10.74
C GLU A 463 21.67 7.20 9.56
N ILE A 464 22.11 7.49 8.33
CA ILE A 464 21.65 6.77 7.12
C ILE A 464 22.03 5.28 7.21
N VAL A 465 23.28 4.97 7.53
CA VAL A 465 23.81 3.60 7.62
C VAL A 465 23.11 2.82 8.73
N GLU A 466 22.93 3.41 9.92
CA GLU A 466 22.23 2.77 11.03
C GLU A 466 20.77 2.45 10.67
N ARG A 467 20.02 3.40 10.10
CA ARG A 467 18.63 3.22 9.73
C ARG A 467 18.45 2.21 8.58
N LEU A 468 19.31 2.24 7.56
CA LEU A 468 19.33 1.22 6.51
C LEU A 468 19.69 -0.16 7.09
N GLY A 469 20.64 -0.22 8.00
CA GLY A 469 21.01 -1.45 8.69
C GLY A 469 19.84 -2.07 9.47
N PHE A 470 19.03 -1.27 10.14
CA PHE A 470 17.82 -1.77 10.82
C PHE A 470 16.80 -2.36 9.84
N LEU A 471 16.61 -1.75 8.69
CA LEU A 471 15.73 -2.29 7.63
C LEU A 471 16.26 -3.62 7.09
N VAL A 472 17.55 -3.75 6.89
CA VAL A 472 18.20 -5.01 6.49
C VAL A 472 18.02 -6.09 7.56
N ASN A 473 18.20 -5.73 8.82
CA ASN A 473 18.09 -6.66 9.94
C ASN A 473 16.68 -7.21 10.15
N VAL A 474 15.65 -6.45 9.78
CA VAL A 474 14.26 -6.93 9.81
C VAL A 474 13.85 -7.67 8.51
N GLY A 475 14.81 -7.95 7.62
CA GLY A 475 14.57 -8.73 6.40
C GLY A 475 13.96 -7.95 5.24
N LEU A 476 14.14 -6.61 5.18
CA LEU A 476 13.60 -5.74 4.14
C LEU A 476 14.67 -5.26 3.14
N ASN A 477 15.79 -5.96 3.05
CA ASN A 477 16.90 -5.61 2.16
C ASN A 477 16.53 -5.53 0.67
N TYR A 478 15.49 -6.21 0.24
CA TYR A 478 15.00 -6.24 -1.14
C TYR A 478 14.11 -5.07 -1.55
N LEU A 479 13.55 -4.32 -0.60
CA LEU A 479 12.74 -3.14 -0.89
C LEU A 479 13.61 -1.99 -1.37
N SER A 480 12.99 -1.00 -2.03
CA SER A 480 13.61 0.28 -2.37
C SER A 480 13.03 1.42 -1.52
N LEU A 481 13.81 2.48 -1.31
CA LEU A 481 13.35 3.66 -0.58
C LEU A 481 12.25 4.43 -1.35
N SER A 482 12.23 4.34 -2.67
CA SER A 482 11.23 4.96 -3.53
C SER A 482 9.89 4.24 -3.57
N ARG A 483 9.83 2.99 -3.06
CA ARG A 483 8.61 2.19 -3.08
C ARG A 483 7.48 2.86 -2.33
N SER A 484 6.33 2.98 -2.99
CA SER A 484 5.12 3.58 -2.40
C SER A 484 4.60 2.74 -1.22
N ALA A 485 4.21 3.42 -0.15
CA ALA A 485 3.69 2.79 1.07
C ALA A 485 2.43 1.96 0.82
N GLU A 486 1.58 2.38 -0.11
CA GLU A 486 0.33 1.67 -0.47
C GLU A 486 0.55 0.31 -1.13
N THR A 487 1.76 0.06 -1.66
CA THR A 487 2.12 -1.20 -2.33
C THR A 487 2.73 -2.23 -1.38
N LEU A 488 2.92 -1.87 -0.12
CA LEU A 488 3.52 -2.74 0.89
C LEU A 488 2.52 -3.77 1.41
N SER A 489 2.98 -4.98 1.65
CA SER A 489 2.22 -5.97 2.42
C SER A 489 2.11 -5.54 3.89
N GLY A 490 1.12 -6.07 4.60
CA GLY A 490 0.94 -5.79 6.04
C GLY A 490 2.19 -6.10 6.86
N GLY A 491 2.85 -7.21 6.56
CA GLY A 491 4.10 -7.60 7.23
C GLY A 491 5.29 -6.68 6.90
N GLU A 492 5.43 -6.25 5.65
CA GLU A 492 6.46 -5.27 5.26
C GLU A 492 6.28 -3.94 5.99
N ALA A 493 5.05 -3.44 6.01
CA ALA A 493 4.70 -2.21 6.70
C ALA A 493 4.97 -2.29 8.22
N GLN A 494 4.64 -3.40 8.83
CA GLN A 494 4.91 -3.67 10.24
C GLN A 494 6.41 -3.66 10.55
N ARG A 495 7.21 -4.35 9.73
CA ARG A 495 8.68 -4.39 9.91
C ARG A 495 9.33 -3.04 9.66
N ILE A 496 8.83 -2.22 8.73
CA ILE A 496 9.29 -0.84 8.56
C ILE A 496 9.06 -0.03 9.84
N ARG A 497 7.88 -0.13 10.45
CA ARG A 497 7.59 0.53 11.74
C ARG A 497 8.51 0.04 12.85
N LEU A 498 8.75 -1.27 12.92
CA LEU A 498 9.67 -1.86 13.90
C LEU A 498 11.09 -1.29 13.73
N ALA A 499 11.61 -1.27 12.51
CA ALA A 499 12.93 -0.72 12.21
C ALA A 499 13.02 0.78 12.57
N SER A 500 11.97 1.56 12.28
CA SER A 500 11.92 2.98 12.63
C SER A 500 11.92 3.20 14.16
N GLN A 501 11.22 2.36 14.91
CA GLN A 501 11.18 2.45 16.38
C GLN A 501 12.51 2.07 17.02
N ILE A 502 13.21 1.09 16.48
CA ILE A 502 14.57 0.73 16.95
C ILE A 502 15.52 1.91 16.72
N GLY A 503 15.43 2.54 15.54
CA GLY A 503 16.21 3.73 15.22
C GLY A 503 15.95 4.93 16.15
N ALA A 504 14.77 5.01 16.76
CA ALA A 504 14.45 6.03 17.75
C ALA A 504 15.19 5.85 19.09
N GLY A 505 15.77 4.65 19.37
CA GLY A 505 16.60 4.39 20.54
C GLY A 505 15.88 4.55 21.88
N LEU A 506 14.57 4.34 21.92
CA LEU A 506 13.78 4.49 23.15
C LEU A 506 14.13 3.39 24.16
N VAL A 507 14.16 3.76 25.43
CA VAL A 507 14.48 2.89 26.58
C VAL A 507 13.34 2.96 27.60
N GLY A 508 13.06 1.84 28.25
CA GLY A 508 12.02 1.77 29.28
C GLY A 508 10.60 1.77 28.75
N VAL A 509 10.41 1.42 27.49
CA VAL A 509 9.12 1.35 26.79
C VAL A 509 8.64 -0.10 26.74
N MET A 510 7.33 -0.28 26.65
CA MET A 510 6.70 -1.57 26.37
C MET A 510 6.27 -1.63 24.89
N TYR A 511 6.90 -2.48 24.12
CA TYR A 511 6.50 -2.75 22.73
C TYR A 511 5.54 -3.93 22.69
N VAL A 512 4.44 -3.77 21.96
CA VAL A 512 3.47 -4.84 21.72
C VAL A 512 3.38 -5.07 20.20
N LEU A 513 3.78 -6.26 19.77
CA LEU A 513 3.86 -6.64 18.35
C LEU A 513 2.88 -7.76 18.04
N ASP A 514 2.23 -7.66 16.88
CA ASP A 514 1.27 -8.66 16.37
C ASP A 514 1.91 -9.45 15.24
N GLU A 515 2.29 -10.69 15.51
CA GLU A 515 2.84 -11.64 14.54
C GLU A 515 3.90 -11.05 13.59
N PRO A 516 5.02 -10.53 14.12
CA PRO A 516 6.02 -9.85 13.28
C PRO A 516 6.75 -10.78 12.31
N SER A 517 6.71 -12.10 12.51
CA SER A 517 7.28 -13.12 11.62
C SER A 517 6.46 -13.42 10.37
N ILE A 518 5.29 -12.78 10.23
CA ILE A 518 4.35 -13.05 9.15
C ILE A 518 4.99 -12.80 7.77
N GLY A 519 4.81 -13.75 6.86
CA GLY A 519 5.35 -13.65 5.49
C GLY A 519 6.88 -13.75 5.41
N LEU A 520 7.56 -14.14 6.49
CA LEU A 520 9.00 -14.36 6.51
C LEU A 520 9.39 -15.80 6.27
N HIS A 521 10.41 -15.97 5.45
CA HIS A 521 11.15 -17.22 5.38
C HIS A 521 11.94 -17.42 6.69
N GLN A 522 12.21 -18.68 7.08
CA GLN A 522 12.94 -19.00 8.32
C GLN A 522 14.28 -18.28 8.45
N ARG A 523 15.00 -18.12 7.35
CA ARG A 523 16.25 -17.35 7.30
C ARG A 523 16.07 -15.90 7.75
N ASP A 524 15.01 -15.25 7.27
CA ASP A 524 14.74 -13.85 7.60
C ASP A 524 14.16 -13.72 9.01
N ASN A 525 13.46 -14.74 9.48
CA ASN A 525 12.95 -14.81 10.85
C ASN A 525 14.07 -14.84 11.90
N GLU A 526 15.17 -15.54 11.66
CA GLU A 526 16.33 -15.50 12.55
C GLU A 526 16.88 -14.09 12.76
N ARG A 527 16.88 -13.28 11.71
CA ARG A 527 17.31 -11.86 11.78
C ARG A 527 16.33 -11.02 12.59
N LEU A 528 15.04 -11.20 12.35
CA LEU A 528 13.98 -10.52 13.09
C LEU A 528 14.09 -10.81 14.59
N LEU A 529 14.27 -12.08 14.97
CA LEU A 529 14.38 -12.49 16.36
C LEU A 529 15.61 -11.87 17.06
N LYS A 530 16.75 -11.76 16.37
CA LYS A 530 17.92 -11.03 16.86
C LYS A 530 17.60 -9.55 17.09
N THR A 531 16.80 -8.97 16.22
CA THR A 531 16.38 -7.56 16.33
C THR A 531 15.48 -7.37 17.55
N LEU A 532 14.53 -8.28 17.80
CA LEU A 532 13.66 -8.22 18.99
C LEU A 532 14.45 -8.42 20.30
N THR A 533 15.42 -9.32 20.31
CA THR A 533 16.30 -9.48 21.48
C THR A 533 17.18 -8.26 21.73
N HIS A 534 17.67 -7.61 20.67
CA HIS A 534 18.38 -6.34 20.80
C HIS A 534 17.49 -5.24 21.39
N LEU A 535 16.25 -5.13 20.94
CA LEU A 535 15.28 -4.16 21.46
C LEU A 535 15.01 -4.38 22.97
N ARG A 536 14.88 -5.65 23.39
CA ARG A 536 14.82 -6.02 24.81
C ARG A 536 16.08 -5.60 25.58
N ASP A 537 17.25 -5.90 25.03
CA ASP A 537 18.55 -5.66 25.68
C ASP A 537 18.86 -4.17 25.88
N LEU A 538 18.20 -3.29 25.11
CA LEU A 538 18.18 -1.84 25.32
C LEU A 538 17.41 -1.43 26.59
N GLY A 539 16.77 -2.33 27.30
CA GLY A 539 15.99 -2.05 28.51
C GLY A 539 14.50 -1.83 28.24
N ASN A 540 13.95 -2.51 27.25
CA ASN A 540 12.53 -2.47 26.92
C ASN A 540 11.83 -3.80 27.21
N THR A 541 10.55 -3.73 27.55
CA THR A 541 9.69 -4.90 27.61
C THR A 541 9.12 -5.14 26.22
N VAL A 542 9.30 -6.34 25.65
CA VAL A 542 8.82 -6.70 24.31
C VAL A 542 7.80 -7.81 24.45
N ILE A 543 6.55 -7.51 24.15
CA ILE A 543 5.41 -8.45 24.15
C ILE A 543 5.08 -8.77 22.70
N VAL A 544 5.13 -10.03 22.34
CA VAL A 544 4.90 -10.49 20.97
C VAL A 544 3.79 -11.52 20.95
N VAL A 545 2.73 -11.27 20.20
CA VAL A 545 1.73 -12.29 19.89
C VAL A 545 2.31 -13.12 18.74
N GLU A 546 2.60 -14.38 18.97
CA GLU A 546 3.30 -15.22 18.00
C GLU A 546 2.90 -16.70 18.07
N HIS A 547 3.06 -17.37 16.95
CA HIS A 547 2.85 -18.82 16.79
C HIS A 547 4.11 -19.52 16.28
N ASP A 548 5.14 -18.76 15.93
CA ASP A 548 6.40 -19.30 15.41
C ASP A 548 7.16 -20.07 16.50
N GLU A 549 7.60 -21.28 16.17
CA GLU A 549 8.32 -22.14 17.12
C GLU A 549 9.62 -21.50 17.60
N ASP A 550 10.39 -20.88 16.69
CA ASP A 550 11.67 -20.28 17.04
C ASP A 550 11.49 -19.06 17.97
N ALA A 551 10.47 -18.27 17.73
CA ALA A 551 10.11 -17.14 18.59
C ALA A 551 9.72 -17.60 20.00
N ILE A 552 8.90 -18.65 20.10
CA ILE A 552 8.48 -19.21 21.39
C ILE A 552 9.68 -19.77 22.16
N ARG A 553 10.58 -20.50 21.49
CA ARG A 553 11.77 -21.08 22.13
C ARG A 553 12.78 -20.02 22.57
N LEU A 554 12.84 -18.89 21.88
CA LEU A 554 13.78 -17.81 22.20
C LEU A 554 13.27 -16.89 23.31
N ALA A 555 11.97 -16.88 23.58
CA ALA A 555 11.35 -16.00 24.58
C ALA A 555 11.93 -16.22 25.98
N ASP A 556 12.00 -15.14 26.76
CA ASP A 556 12.34 -15.21 28.18
C ASP A 556 11.16 -15.72 29.01
N HIS A 557 9.95 -15.37 28.56
CA HIS A 557 8.70 -15.76 29.21
C HIS A 557 7.62 -16.03 28.16
N VAL A 558 6.90 -17.11 28.31
CA VAL A 558 5.82 -17.51 27.42
C VAL A 558 4.52 -17.54 28.17
N LEU A 559 3.47 -17.04 27.55
CA LEU A 559 2.12 -17.05 28.05
C LEU A 559 1.24 -17.81 27.06
N ASP A 560 0.72 -18.95 27.47
CA ASP A 560 -0.18 -19.77 26.66
C ASP A 560 -1.63 -19.55 27.06
N ILE A 561 -2.45 -19.04 26.13
CA ILE A 561 -3.85 -18.70 26.35
C ILE A 561 -4.74 -19.72 25.64
N GLY A 562 -5.69 -20.22 26.35
CA GLY A 562 -6.65 -21.20 25.85
C GLY A 562 -7.74 -21.49 26.86
N PRO A 563 -8.14 -22.76 26.99
CA PRO A 563 -7.69 -23.95 26.24
C PRO A 563 -8.24 -24.05 24.82
N GLY A 564 -9.32 -23.33 24.51
CA GLY A 564 -9.98 -23.29 23.21
C GLY A 564 -10.07 -21.91 22.62
N ALA A 565 -11.02 -21.69 21.70
CA ALA A 565 -11.31 -20.43 21.05
C ALA A 565 -12.63 -19.82 21.52
N GLY A 566 -12.79 -18.50 21.41
CA GLY A 566 -14.00 -17.79 21.79
C GLY A 566 -14.39 -18.01 23.26
N VAL A 567 -15.60 -18.49 23.50
CA VAL A 567 -16.08 -18.78 24.85
C VAL A 567 -15.32 -19.91 25.56
N HIS A 568 -14.65 -20.77 24.82
CA HIS A 568 -13.81 -21.84 25.31
C HIS A 568 -12.37 -21.42 25.59
N GLY A 569 -12.02 -20.18 25.24
CA GLY A 569 -10.71 -19.57 25.48
C GLY A 569 -10.71 -18.64 26.68
N GLY A 570 -9.78 -17.70 26.67
CA GLY A 570 -9.72 -16.61 27.64
C GLY A 570 -9.13 -16.96 28.99
N GLU A 571 -8.47 -18.11 29.13
CA GLU A 571 -7.80 -18.57 30.35
C GLU A 571 -6.28 -18.73 30.12
N ILE A 572 -5.51 -18.53 31.20
CA ILE A 572 -4.07 -18.84 31.16
C ILE A 572 -3.90 -20.34 31.39
N VAL A 573 -3.51 -21.05 30.35
CA VAL A 573 -3.26 -22.51 30.40
C VAL A 573 -1.91 -22.79 31.04
N ALA A 574 -0.89 -22.03 30.65
CA ALA A 574 0.46 -22.15 31.17
C ALA A 574 1.20 -20.83 31.05
N GLN A 575 2.15 -20.59 31.95
CA GLN A 575 3.06 -19.45 31.87
C GLN A 575 4.43 -19.81 32.45
N GLY A 576 5.47 -19.18 31.97
CA GLY A 576 6.81 -19.39 32.46
C GLY A 576 7.85 -19.38 31.33
N THR A 577 8.98 -20.02 31.57
CA THR A 577 10.02 -20.19 30.54
C THR A 577 9.51 -21.13 29.42
N PRO A 578 10.10 -21.09 28.23
CA PRO A 578 9.75 -22.03 27.15
C PRO A 578 9.79 -23.49 27.59
N GLN A 579 10.77 -23.85 28.40
CA GLN A 579 10.93 -25.22 28.91
C GLN A 579 9.76 -25.63 29.84
N GLN A 580 9.28 -24.70 30.67
CA GLN A 580 8.13 -24.95 31.55
C GLN A 580 6.84 -25.17 30.75
N ILE A 581 6.70 -24.50 29.61
CA ILE A 581 5.56 -24.71 28.68
C ILE A 581 5.67 -26.09 28.03
N ILE A 582 6.86 -26.48 27.58
CA ILE A 582 7.14 -27.78 26.95
C ILE A 582 6.80 -28.92 27.90
N ASP A 583 7.20 -28.78 29.18
CA ASP A 583 7.02 -29.81 30.20
C ASP A 583 5.57 -29.87 30.76
N ASN A 584 4.72 -28.89 30.44
CA ASN A 584 3.34 -28.84 30.91
C ASN A 584 2.43 -29.71 30.02
N PRO A 585 1.86 -30.81 30.53
CA PRO A 585 0.99 -31.68 29.74
C PRO A 585 -0.38 -31.08 29.43
N GLY A 586 -0.75 -30.00 30.12
CA GLY A 586 -1.99 -29.26 29.89
C GLY A 586 -1.90 -28.23 28.79
N SER A 587 -0.69 -27.93 28.29
CA SER A 587 -0.45 -26.96 27.23
C SER A 587 -0.42 -27.64 25.86
N LEU A 588 -1.38 -27.25 25.00
CA LEU A 588 -1.39 -27.71 23.62
C LEU A 588 -0.17 -27.21 22.83
N THR A 589 0.28 -25.99 23.10
CA THR A 589 1.52 -25.43 22.55
C THR A 589 2.71 -26.28 23.00
N GLY A 590 2.77 -26.64 24.28
CA GLY A 590 3.80 -27.54 24.83
C GLY A 590 3.81 -28.93 24.18
N ASP A 591 2.65 -29.48 23.86
CA ASP A 591 2.53 -30.75 23.16
C ASP A 591 3.20 -30.72 21.77
N TYR A 592 3.00 -29.65 21.01
CA TYR A 592 3.65 -29.50 19.69
C TYR A 592 5.15 -29.18 19.80
N LEU A 593 5.56 -28.35 20.75
CA LEU A 593 6.96 -28.00 20.97
C LEU A 593 7.80 -29.19 21.47
N SER A 594 7.20 -30.09 22.27
CA SER A 594 7.87 -31.30 22.80
C SER A 594 7.90 -32.46 21.80
N GLY A 595 7.08 -32.40 20.74
CA GLY A 595 6.89 -33.49 19.81
C GLY A 595 5.88 -34.56 20.28
N ARG A 596 5.18 -34.37 21.42
CA ARG A 596 4.06 -35.23 21.84
C ARG A 596 2.92 -35.23 20.82
N LYS A 597 2.70 -34.05 20.18
CA LYS A 597 1.84 -33.89 19.00
C LYS A 597 2.68 -33.31 17.89
N GLN A 598 2.41 -33.74 16.66
CA GLN A 598 3.08 -33.22 15.49
C GLN A 598 2.18 -33.32 14.26
N ILE A 599 2.42 -32.43 13.30
CA ILE A 599 1.85 -32.57 11.96
C ILE A 599 2.66 -33.62 11.23
N ALA A 600 2.00 -34.76 10.99
CA ALA A 600 2.70 -35.94 10.40
C ALA A 600 3.09 -35.68 8.93
N ILE A 601 4.26 -36.18 8.55
CA ILE A 601 4.65 -36.26 7.15
C ILE A 601 3.86 -37.40 6.54
N PRO A 602 3.20 -37.22 5.37
CA PRO A 602 2.50 -38.32 4.68
C PRO A 602 3.45 -39.50 4.40
N ALA A 603 2.99 -40.71 4.71
CA ALA A 603 3.78 -41.95 4.46
C ALA A 603 4.11 -42.10 2.96
N GLU A 604 3.14 -41.76 2.11
CA GLU A 604 3.30 -41.72 0.67
C GLU A 604 2.80 -40.38 0.12
N ARG A 605 3.57 -39.81 -0.83
CA ARG A 605 3.15 -38.62 -1.55
C ARG A 605 2.09 -39.00 -2.59
N THR A 606 1.15 -38.09 -2.86
CA THR A 606 0.18 -38.30 -3.92
C THR A 606 0.89 -38.47 -5.27
N PRO A 607 0.62 -39.53 -6.01
CA PRO A 607 1.30 -39.78 -7.28
C PRO A 607 0.94 -38.73 -8.32
N LEU A 608 1.91 -38.39 -9.15
CA LEU A 608 1.71 -37.44 -10.24
C LEU A 608 0.79 -38.05 -11.32
N THR A 609 -0.16 -37.31 -11.80
CA THR A 609 -1.12 -37.74 -12.82
C THR A 609 -0.54 -37.76 -14.25
N GLY A 610 0.67 -37.23 -14.44
CA GLY A 610 1.27 -37.02 -15.76
C GLY A 610 0.74 -35.81 -16.51
N LYS A 611 -0.23 -35.10 -15.97
CA LYS A 611 -0.79 -33.87 -16.52
C LYS A 611 -0.10 -32.67 -15.89
N TRP A 612 0.30 -31.71 -16.70
CA TRP A 612 1.06 -30.55 -16.28
C TRP A 612 0.45 -29.25 -16.78
N LEU A 613 0.42 -28.24 -15.93
CA LEU A 613 0.20 -26.84 -16.30
C LEU A 613 1.58 -26.21 -16.49
N LYS A 614 1.88 -25.75 -17.70
CA LYS A 614 3.18 -25.19 -18.07
C LYS A 614 3.06 -23.73 -18.42
N LEU A 615 3.67 -22.86 -17.62
CA LEU A 615 3.81 -21.44 -17.87
C LEU A 615 5.24 -21.15 -18.32
N LYS A 616 5.39 -20.50 -19.47
CA LYS A 616 6.72 -20.21 -20.03
C LYS A 616 6.95 -18.70 -20.13
N GLY A 617 8.15 -18.28 -19.79
CA GLY A 617 8.65 -16.96 -20.01
C GLY A 617 8.03 -15.88 -19.14
N ALA A 618 7.66 -16.20 -17.90
CA ALA A 618 7.18 -15.20 -16.94
C ALA A 618 8.29 -14.20 -16.61
N SER A 619 8.02 -12.90 -16.81
CA SER A 619 9.02 -11.83 -16.71
C SER A 619 8.49 -10.57 -15.99
N GLY A 620 7.42 -10.68 -15.21
CA GLY A 620 6.90 -9.60 -14.40
C GLY A 620 7.82 -9.22 -13.24
N ASN A 621 7.89 -7.95 -12.88
CA ASN A 621 8.69 -7.43 -11.77
C ASN A 621 10.15 -7.96 -11.79
N ASN A 622 10.57 -8.70 -10.77
CA ASN A 622 11.92 -9.27 -10.67
C ASN A 622 12.09 -10.64 -11.33
N LEU A 623 11.03 -11.22 -11.93
CA LEU A 623 11.12 -12.53 -12.60
C LEU A 623 12.02 -12.50 -13.84
N ARG A 624 12.91 -13.47 -13.94
CA ARG A 624 13.92 -13.57 -15.00
C ARG A 624 13.55 -14.63 -16.04
N ASN A 625 12.51 -14.38 -16.84
CA ASN A 625 12.05 -15.28 -17.89
C ASN A 625 11.80 -16.70 -17.36
N VAL A 626 11.01 -16.82 -16.31
CA VAL A 626 10.80 -18.04 -15.54
C VAL A 626 9.86 -19.00 -16.25
N ASN A 627 10.21 -20.27 -16.26
CA ASN A 627 9.35 -21.36 -16.70
C ASN A 627 8.87 -22.14 -15.47
N LEU A 628 7.54 -22.27 -15.35
CA LEU A 628 6.90 -22.96 -14.23
C LEU A 628 6.12 -24.17 -14.74
N ASP A 629 6.45 -25.35 -14.24
CA ASP A 629 5.73 -26.58 -14.49
C ASP A 629 5.02 -27.02 -13.19
N LEU A 630 3.69 -27.02 -13.21
CA LEU A 630 2.85 -27.42 -12.08
C LEU A 630 2.14 -28.74 -12.38
N PRO A 631 2.29 -29.76 -11.53
CA PRO A 631 1.54 -31.00 -11.70
C PRO A 631 0.07 -30.79 -11.33
N ILE A 632 -0.82 -31.34 -12.13
CA ILE A 632 -2.27 -31.29 -11.94
C ILE A 632 -2.71 -32.37 -10.94
N GLY A 633 -3.64 -32.03 -10.05
CA GLY A 633 -4.26 -32.97 -9.12
C GLY A 633 -3.47 -33.24 -7.84
N VAL A 634 -2.47 -32.44 -7.56
CA VAL A 634 -1.64 -32.53 -6.34
C VAL A 634 -1.55 -31.20 -5.61
N MET A 635 -1.03 -31.23 -4.39
CA MET A 635 -0.76 -30.03 -3.60
C MET A 635 0.70 -29.57 -3.81
N THR A 636 0.87 -28.40 -4.41
CA THR A 636 2.16 -27.78 -4.65
C THR A 636 2.38 -26.61 -3.70
N CYS A 637 3.50 -26.59 -3.00
CA CYS A 637 3.96 -25.43 -2.24
C CYS A 637 4.96 -24.62 -3.06
N VAL A 638 4.73 -23.32 -3.16
CA VAL A 638 5.66 -22.35 -3.74
C VAL A 638 6.39 -21.68 -2.59
N THR A 639 7.68 -21.91 -2.51
CA THR A 639 8.55 -21.50 -1.41
C THR A 639 9.65 -20.56 -1.90
N GLY A 640 10.38 -19.98 -0.97
CA GLY A 640 11.50 -19.09 -1.24
C GLY A 640 11.56 -17.94 -0.28
N VAL A 641 12.69 -17.24 -0.23
CA VAL A 641 12.89 -16.08 0.63
C VAL A 641 11.93 -14.93 0.30
N SER A 642 11.74 -14.02 1.23
CA SER A 642 10.89 -12.83 1.02
C SER A 642 11.37 -12.02 -0.18
N GLY A 643 10.44 -11.59 -1.03
CA GLY A 643 10.77 -10.82 -2.25
C GLY A 643 11.38 -11.62 -3.39
N SER A 644 11.39 -12.97 -3.34
CA SER A 644 11.96 -13.82 -4.40
C SER A 644 11.13 -13.89 -5.70
N GLY A 645 9.90 -13.35 -5.68
CA GLY A 645 9.02 -13.30 -6.85
C GLY A 645 7.85 -14.29 -6.83
N LYS A 646 7.58 -14.96 -5.71
CA LYS A 646 6.50 -15.94 -5.55
C LYS A 646 5.12 -15.39 -5.94
N SER A 647 4.73 -14.28 -5.33
CA SER A 647 3.43 -13.65 -5.60
C SER A 647 3.33 -13.13 -7.03
N THR A 648 4.41 -12.60 -7.60
CA THR A 648 4.44 -12.18 -9.00
C THR A 648 4.22 -13.36 -9.94
N LEU A 649 4.88 -14.50 -9.67
CA LEU A 649 4.74 -15.70 -10.50
C LEU A 649 3.34 -16.30 -10.40
N ILE A 650 2.82 -16.45 -9.20
CA ILE A 650 1.55 -17.14 -8.94
C ILE A 650 0.36 -16.20 -9.05
N ASN A 651 0.33 -15.10 -8.29
CA ASN A 651 -0.85 -14.22 -8.23
C ASN A 651 -0.93 -13.28 -9.44
N ASP A 652 0.15 -12.58 -9.78
CA ASP A 652 0.13 -11.60 -10.87
C ASP A 652 0.21 -12.23 -12.27
N THR A 653 0.75 -13.43 -12.39
CA THR A 653 0.92 -14.10 -13.69
C THR A 653 -0.04 -15.28 -13.81
N LEU A 654 0.19 -16.39 -13.10
CA LEU A 654 -0.57 -17.62 -13.27
C LEU A 654 -2.07 -17.46 -12.96
N PHE A 655 -2.39 -16.88 -11.79
CA PHE A 655 -3.80 -16.67 -11.40
C PHE A 655 -4.53 -15.80 -12.41
N ARG A 656 -3.95 -14.68 -12.82
CA ARG A 656 -4.60 -13.77 -13.78
C ARG A 656 -4.79 -14.38 -15.15
N ILE A 657 -3.85 -15.21 -15.60
CA ILE A 657 -4.02 -15.99 -16.84
C ILE A 657 -5.20 -16.96 -16.71
N ALA A 658 -5.19 -17.78 -15.66
CA ALA A 658 -6.23 -18.77 -15.41
C ALA A 658 -7.61 -18.10 -15.20
N HIS A 659 -7.66 -16.98 -14.49
CA HIS A 659 -8.87 -16.22 -14.24
C HIS A 659 -9.47 -15.67 -15.53
N ARG A 660 -8.62 -15.16 -16.43
CA ARG A 660 -9.06 -14.67 -17.74
C ARG A 660 -9.57 -15.80 -18.63
N GLU A 661 -8.82 -16.90 -18.72
CA GLU A 661 -9.13 -17.99 -19.65
C GLU A 661 -10.26 -18.93 -19.14
N LEU A 662 -10.21 -19.32 -17.86
CA LEU A 662 -11.14 -20.28 -17.27
C LEU A 662 -12.41 -19.61 -16.74
N ASN A 663 -12.26 -18.51 -16.01
CA ASN A 663 -13.38 -17.78 -15.39
C ASN A 663 -14.00 -16.73 -16.32
N LYS A 664 -13.45 -16.54 -17.54
CA LYS A 664 -13.89 -15.54 -18.53
C LYS A 664 -13.82 -14.09 -18.02
N ALA A 665 -12.88 -13.80 -17.13
CA ALA A 665 -12.68 -12.47 -16.57
C ALA A 665 -11.76 -11.63 -17.48
N THR A 666 -12.32 -11.04 -18.52
CA THR A 666 -11.57 -10.29 -19.55
C THR A 666 -10.78 -9.10 -19.00
N GLU A 667 -11.20 -8.53 -17.88
CA GLU A 667 -10.53 -7.43 -17.17
C GLU A 667 -9.26 -7.86 -16.41
N SER A 668 -9.00 -9.19 -16.28
CA SER A 668 -7.81 -9.70 -15.61
C SER A 668 -6.60 -9.61 -16.53
N THR A 669 -5.68 -8.69 -16.22
CA THR A 669 -4.45 -8.48 -17.00
C THR A 669 -3.27 -9.19 -16.32
N PRO A 670 -2.73 -10.26 -16.90
CA PRO A 670 -1.56 -10.95 -16.33
C PRO A 670 -0.28 -10.14 -16.51
N ALA A 671 0.70 -10.38 -15.63
CA ALA A 671 2.06 -9.92 -15.83
C ALA A 671 2.67 -10.55 -17.11
N PRO A 672 3.71 -9.96 -17.72
CA PRO A 672 4.26 -10.45 -18.99
C PRO A 672 4.70 -11.92 -18.93
N TYR A 673 4.32 -12.69 -19.92
CA TYR A 673 4.67 -14.10 -20.12
C TYR A 673 4.70 -14.45 -21.62
N ARG A 674 5.22 -15.60 -21.99
CA ARG A 674 5.26 -16.06 -23.40
C ARG A 674 4.08 -16.92 -23.76
N SER A 675 3.87 -18.01 -23.03
CA SER A 675 2.82 -18.98 -23.32
C SER A 675 2.40 -19.76 -22.08
N VAL A 676 1.21 -20.33 -22.14
CA VAL A 676 0.68 -21.24 -21.12
C VAL A 676 0.04 -22.45 -21.82
N GLU A 677 0.27 -23.63 -21.25
CA GLU A 677 -0.27 -24.92 -21.74
C GLU A 677 -0.84 -25.69 -20.54
N GLY A 678 -1.84 -26.53 -20.76
CA GLY A 678 -2.42 -27.38 -19.71
C GLY A 678 -3.63 -26.81 -19.00
N LEU A 679 -4.12 -25.62 -19.38
CA LEU A 679 -5.37 -25.06 -18.83
C LEU A 679 -6.61 -25.90 -19.14
N GLU A 680 -6.58 -26.71 -20.18
CA GLU A 680 -7.65 -27.62 -20.58
C GLU A 680 -7.97 -28.71 -19.54
N TYR A 681 -7.05 -28.97 -18.61
CA TYR A 681 -7.27 -29.93 -17.50
C TYR A 681 -8.05 -29.33 -16.33
N LEU A 682 -8.32 -28.03 -16.37
CA LEU A 682 -8.93 -27.25 -15.31
C LEU A 682 -10.22 -26.58 -15.81
N ASP A 683 -11.19 -26.43 -14.92
CA ASP A 683 -12.49 -25.80 -15.26
C ASP A 683 -12.62 -24.39 -14.71
N LYS A 684 -12.01 -24.08 -13.59
CA LYS A 684 -12.00 -22.75 -12.97
C LYS A 684 -10.79 -22.56 -12.06
N VAL A 685 -10.52 -21.32 -11.74
CA VAL A 685 -9.53 -20.94 -10.71
C VAL A 685 -10.22 -20.18 -9.58
N VAL A 686 -9.78 -20.45 -8.36
CA VAL A 686 -10.26 -19.80 -7.15
C VAL A 686 -9.05 -19.26 -6.40
N ASP A 687 -9.04 -17.96 -6.18
CA ASP A 687 -8.04 -17.28 -5.35
C ASP A 687 -8.55 -17.11 -3.92
N ILE A 688 -7.76 -17.52 -2.96
CA ILE A 688 -8.06 -17.43 -1.53
C ILE A 688 -6.92 -16.64 -0.88
N ASP A 689 -7.04 -15.31 -0.98
CA ASP A 689 -6.11 -14.35 -0.43
C ASP A 689 -6.58 -13.79 0.93
N GLN A 690 -5.75 -13.00 1.57
CA GLN A 690 -6.01 -12.36 2.86
C GLN A 690 -6.80 -11.04 2.77
N SER A 691 -7.23 -10.63 1.58
CA SER A 691 -8.02 -9.41 1.42
C SER A 691 -9.35 -9.51 2.18
N PRO A 692 -9.87 -8.39 2.70
CA PRO A 692 -11.15 -8.38 3.41
C PRO A 692 -12.29 -8.96 2.55
N ILE A 693 -13.24 -9.65 3.18
CA ILE A 693 -14.44 -10.16 2.52
C ILE A 693 -15.44 -9.06 2.12
N GLY A 694 -15.14 -7.84 2.46
CA GLY A 694 -15.88 -6.62 2.09
C GLY A 694 -15.32 -5.40 2.78
N ARG A 695 -15.63 -4.22 2.23
CA ARG A 695 -15.09 -2.94 2.70
C ARG A 695 -16.03 -2.15 3.60
N THR A 696 -17.26 -2.63 3.79
CA THR A 696 -18.29 -1.93 4.56
C THR A 696 -18.70 -2.72 5.79
N PRO A 697 -19.24 -2.09 6.83
CA PRO A 697 -19.79 -2.76 8.00
C PRO A 697 -20.94 -3.75 7.70
N ARG A 698 -21.55 -3.64 6.51
CA ARG A 698 -22.62 -4.57 6.05
C ARG A 698 -22.09 -5.91 5.57
N SER A 699 -20.84 -5.97 5.17
CA SER A 699 -20.20 -7.22 4.80
C SER A 699 -19.88 -8.04 6.05
N ASN A 700 -20.31 -9.28 6.07
CA ASN A 700 -20.10 -10.20 7.19
C ASN A 700 -20.03 -11.66 6.71
N PRO A 701 -19.61 -12.61 7.55
CA PRO A 701 -19.54 -14.02 7.18
C PRO A 701 -20.84 -14.59 6.64
N ALA A 702 -22.00 -14.23 7.22
CA ALA A 702 -23.30 -14.73 6.78
C ALA A 702 -23.64 -14.29 5.34
N THR A 703 -23.40 -13.02 5.00
CA THR A 703 -23.66 -12.51 3.64
C THR A 703 -22.67 -13.07 2.63
N TYR A 704 -21.39 -13.13 2.98
CA TYR A 704 -20.34 -13.58 2.07
C TYR A 704 -20.45 -15.06 1.69
N THR A 705 -20.75 -15.92 2.65
CA THR A 705 -20.93 -17.37 2.40
C THR A 705 -22.27 -17.73 1.79
N GLY A 706 -23.17 -16.76 1.62
CA GLY A 706 -24.54 -17.00 1.16
C GLY A 706 -25.43 -17.68 2.19
N LEU A 707 -25.03 -17.70 3.46
CA LEU A 707 -25.78 -18.25 4.58
C LEU A 707 -27.00 -17.38 4.93
N PHE A 708 -26.92 -16.09 4.70
CA PHE A 708 -27.92 -15.11 5.08
C PHE A 708 -29.24 -15.27 4.32
N THR A 709 -29.19 -15.69 3.05
CA THR A 709 -30.38 -15.89 2.21
C THR A 709 -31.32 -16.95 2.77
N PRO A 710 -30.89 -18.20 3.04
CA PRO A 710 -31.78 -19.20 3.63
C PRO A 710 -32.25 -18.85 5.05
N ILE A 711 -31.47 -18.10 5.82
CA ILE A 711 -31.90 -17.60 7.14
C ILE A 711 -33.06 -16.61 6.98
N ARG A 712 -32.98 -15.67 6.03
CA ARG A 712 -34.06 -14.72 5.73
C ARG A 712 -35.32 -15.40 5.23
N GLU A 713 -35.18 -16.40 4.38
CA GLU A 713 -36.31 -17.23 3.90
C GLU A 713 -36.98 -17.97 5.06
N LEU A 714 -36.19 -18.53 5.95
CA LEU A 714 -36.69 -19.20 7.14
C LEU A 714 -37.50 -18.25 8.05
N LEU A 715 -37.01 -17.05 8.31
CA LEU A 715 -37.70 -16.03 9.09
C LEU A 715 -39.00 -15.56 8.42
N SER A 716 -38.98 -15.35 7.11
CA SER A 716 -40.19 -14.97 6.34
C SER A 716 -41.24 -16.07 6.28
N GLY A 717 -40.84 -17.31 6.46
CA GLY A 717 -41.71 -18.47 6.55
C GLY A 717 -42.38 -18.66 7.91
N THR A 718 -42.03 -17.88 8.94
CA THR A 718 -42.67 -17.97 10.27
C THR A 718 -44.13 -17.51 10.23
N GLN A 719 -44.94 -17.99 11.16
CA GLN A 719 -46.36 -17.60 11.24
C GLN A 719 -46.49 -16.07 11.40
N GLU A 720 -45.69 -15.46 12.27
CA GLU A 720 -45.68 -14.03 12.52
C GLU A 720 -45.35 -13.22 11.26
N ALA A 721 -44.30 -13.60 10.52
CA ALA A 721 -43.91 -12.93 9.31
C ALA A 721 -44.97 -13.03 8.20
N ARG A 722 -45.58 -14.21 8.05
CA ARG A 722 -46.67 -14.42 7.08
C ARG A 722 -47.90 -13.59 7.41
N SER A 723 -48.27 -13.50 8.71
CA SER A 723 -49.42 -12.70 9.13
C SER A 723 -49.24 -11.21 8.86
N ARG A 724 -48.02 -10.73 8.89
CA ARG A 724 -47.64 -9.34 8.58
C ARG A 724 -47.30 -9.09 7.09
N GLY A 725 -47.30 -10.15 6.25
CA GLY A 725 -46.93 -10.06 4.85
C GLY A 725 -45.44 -9.79 4.61
N TYR A 726 -44.57 -10.14 5.56
CA TYR A 726 -43.14 -9.91 5.47
C TYR A 726 -42.47 -10.91 4.54
N GLN A 727 -41.83 -10.37 3.50
CA GLN A 727 -41.03 -11.10 2.54
C GLN A 727 -39.57 -11.23 3.01
N PRO A 728 -38.75 -12.13 2.42
CA PRO A 728 -37.34 -12.26 2.79
C PRO A 728 -36.54 -10.94 2.75
N GLY A 729 -36.91 -10.00 1.87
CA GLY A 729 -36.32 -8.67 1.79
C GLY A 729 -36.48 -7.83 3.06
N ARG A 730 -37.52 -8.09 3.85
CA ARG A 730 -37.75 -7.41 5.14
C ARG A 730 -36.60 -7.64 6.13
N PHE A 731 -35.98 -8.81 6.08
CA PHE A 731 -34.89 -9.23 6.97
C PHE A 731 -33.51 -8.91 6.40
N SER A 732 -33.44 -8.17 5.29
CA SER A 732 -32.19 -7.68 4.72
C SER A 732 -31.87 -6.28 5.22
N PHE A 733 -30.69 -6.08 5.77
CA PHE A 733 -30.20 -4.75 6.15
C PHE A 733 -29.71 -3.91 4.95
N ASN A 734 -29.65 -4.50 3.75
CA ASN A 734 -29.29 -3.80 2.53
C ASN A 734 -30.47 -3.16 1.80
N VAL A 735 -31.69 -3.54 2.14
CA VAL A 735 -32.93 -3.12 1.48
C VAL A 735 -33.78 -2.29 2.42
N LYS A 736 -34.43 -1.23 1.92
CA LYS A 736 -35.39 -0.43 2.70
C LYS A 736 -36.59 -1.28 3.13
N GLY A 737 -37.14 -0.95 4.27
CA GLY A 737 -38.37 -1.56 4.78
C GLY A 737 -38.22 -2.20 6.15
N GLY A 738 -37.22 -3.05 6.37
CA GLY A 738 -36.95 -3.72 7.65
C GLY A 738 -35.74 -3.21 8.41
N ARG A 739 -34.82 -2.52 7.74
CA ARG A 739 -33.62 -2.01 8.35
C ARG A 739 -33.84 -0.71 9.12
N CYS A 740 -32.94 -0.39 10.01
CA CYS A 740 -32.87 0.93 10.63
C CYS A 740 -32.45 1.97 9.58
N GLU A 741 -33.28 2.97 9.33
CA GLU A 741 -32.98 3.98 8.30
C GLU A 741 -32.00 5.04 8.81
N ALA A 742 -31.83 5.23 10.13
CA ALA A 742 -30.84 6.16 10.68
C ALA A 742 -29.40 5.75 10.34
N CYS A 743 -29.07 4.45 10.47
CA CYS A 743 -27.77 3.91 10.08
C CYS A 743 -27.82 3.15 8.74
N GLN A 744 -28.96 3.15 8.07
CA GLN A 744 -29.19 2.42 6.81
C GLN A 744 -28.83 0.92 6.86
N GLY A 745 -28.92 0.32 8.05
CA GLY A 745 -28.60 -1.10 8.27
C GLY A 745 -27.13 -1.39 8.62
N ASP A 746 -26.30 -0.38 8.75
CA ASP A 746 -24.88 -0.56 9.16
C ASP A 746 -24.76 -0.95 10.63
N GLY A 747 -25.74 -0.56 11.48
CA GLY A 747 -25.67 -0.73 12.93
C GLY A 747 -24.76 0.27 13.62
N VAL A 748 -23.91 0.93 12.85
CA VAL A 748 -22.94 1.93 13.31
C VAL A 748 -23.05 3.18 12.45
N ILE A 749 -22.65 4.31 13.02
CA ILE A 749 -22.50 5.59 12.30
C ILE A 749 -21.01 5.85 12.15
N LYS A 750 -20.58 6.07 10.92
CA LYS A 750 -19.20 6.44 10.61
C LYS A 750 -19.00 7.91 10.94
N VAL A 751 -18.04 8.20 11.81
CA VAL A 751 -17.56 9.55 12.08
C VAL A 751 -16.23 9.73 11.36
N GLU A 752 -16.24 10.56 10.32
CA GLU A 752 -15.02 10.86 9.55
C GLU A 752 -14.10 11.78 10.34
N MET A 753 -12.90 11.31 10.56
CA MET A 753 -11.84 12.03 11.27
C MET A 753 -10.76 12.42 10.25
N HIS A 754 -10.75 13.64 9.77
CA HIS A 754 -9.91 14.13 8.65
C HIS A 754 -8.41 13.80 8.75
N PHE A 755 -7.86 13.63 9.95
CA PHE A 755 -6.43 13.34 10.19
C PHE A 755 -6.19 12.06 11.00
N LEU A 756 -7.25 11.39 11.45
CA LEU A 756 -7.22 10.17 12.24
C LEU A 756 -8.03 9.07 11.53
N PRO A 757 -7.84 7.79 11.87
CA PRO A 757 -8.71 6.74 11.38
C PRO A 757 -10.18 7.01 11.70
N ASP A 758 -11.07 6.72 10.77
CA ASP A 758 -12.51 6.87 10.96
C ASP A 758 -12.99 6.06 12.17
N VAL A 759 -13.85 6.65 12.97
CA VAL A 759 -14.45 6.01 14.14
C VAL A 759 -15.86 5.56 13.81
N TYR A 760 -16.18 4.32 14.18
CA TYR A 760 -17.50 3.74 14.05
C TYR A 760 -18.19 3.68 15.41
N VAL A 761 -19.28 4.43 15.57
CA VAL A 761 -20.05 4.51 16.83
C VAL A 761 -21.37 3.76 16.65
N PRO A 762 -21.82 2.96 17.63
CA PRO A 762 -23.13 2.32 17.57
C PRO A 762 -24.25 3.32 17.28
N CYS A 763 -25.17 2.96 16.40
CA CYS A 763 -26.31 3.81 16.07
C CYS A 763 -27.23 4.00 17.28
N ASP A 764 -27.52 5.22 17.66
CA ASP A 764 -28.36 5.56 18.82
C ASP A 764 -29.81 5.09 18.68
N VAL A 765 -30.33 5.01 17.44
CA VAL A 765 -31.70 4.62 17.15
C VAL A 765 -31.92 3.12 17.30
N CYS A 766 -31.09 2.31 16.65
CA CYS A 766 -31.19 0.85 16.70
C CYS A 766 -30.25 0.21 17.72
N LYS A 767 -29.38 0.98 18.37
CA LYS A 767 -28.40 0.49 19.37
C LYS A 767 -27.56 -0.67 18.84
N GLY A 768 -27.09 -0.54 17.59
CA GLY A 768 -26.28 -1.56 16.92
C GLY A 768 -27.08 -2.72 16.30
N LYS A 769 -28.40 -2.80 16.47
CA LYS A 769 -29.21 -3.95 16.03
C LYS A 769 -29.51 -4.01 14.53
N ARG A 770 -29.19 -2.97 13.75
CA ARG A 770 -29.34 -2.88 12.29
C ARG A 770 -30.77 -2.82 11.74
N TYR A 771 -31.79 -3.24 12.50
CA TYR A 771 -33.17 -3.36 12.07
C TYR A 771 -34.10 -2.45 12.84
N ASN A 772 -35.26 -2.16 12.26
CA ASN A 772 -36.33 -1.48 12.97
C ASN A 772 -37.02 -2.44 13.99
N ARG A 773 -37.80 -1.86 14.87
CA ARG A 773 -38.43 -2.55 15.98
C ARG A 773 -39.38 -3.66 15.50
N GLU A 774 -40.15 -3.39 14.46
CA GLU A 774 -41.18 -4.31 13.92
C GLU A 774 -40.54 -5.56 13.32
N THR A 775 -39.40 -5.43 12.63
CA THR A 775 -38.67 -6.58 12.10
C THR A 775 -38.08 -7.45 13.22
N LEU A 776 -37.61 -6.83 14.31
CA LEU A 776 -37.05 -7.54 15.47
C LEU A 776 -38.08 -8.30 16.28
N GLU A 777 -39.39 -8.05 16.10
CA GLU A 777 -40.45 -8.80 16.76
C GLU A 777 -40.64 -10.20 16.20
N VAL A 778 -40.25 -10.44 14.95
CA VAL A 778 -40.32 -11.78 14.29
C VAL A 778 -39.19 -12.66 14.81
N LYS A 779 -39.55 -13.83 15.35
CA LYS A 779 -38.60 -14.76 15.97
C LYS A 779 -38.73 -16.16 15.38
N TYR A 780 -37.59 -16.83 15.26
CA TYR A 780 -37.47 -18.24 14.95
C TYR A 780 -36.82 -18.92 16.16
N LYS A 781 -37.46 -19.90 16.73
CA LYS A 781 -37.05 -20.56 18.00
C LYS A 781 -36.65 -19.56 19.10
N GLY A 782 -37.42 -18.48 19.23
CA GLY A 782 -37.20 -17.47 20.26
C GLY A 782 -36.12 -16.43 19.95
N LYS A 783 -35.45 -16.48 18.79
CA LYS A 783 -34.41 -15.53 18.38
C LYS A 783 -34.83 -14.73 17.16
N ASN A 784 -34.63 -13.40 17.22
CA ASN A 784 -34.82 -12.50 16.08
C ASN A 784 -33.60 -12.48 15.17
N ILE A 785 -33.68 -11.76 14.04
CA ILE A 785 -32.60 -11.70 13.06
C ILE A 785 -31.29 -11.12 13.63
N HIS A 786 -31.38 -10.12 14.52
CA HIS A 786 -30.21 -9.56 15.17
C HIS A 786 -29.53 -10.58 16.09
N GLU A 787 -30.31 -11.26 16.93
CA GLU A 787 -29.82 -12.31 17.85
C GLU A 787 -29.18 -13.48 17.06
N ILE A 788 -29.74 -13.83 15.90
CA ILE A 788 -29.18 -14.85 15.02
C ILE A 788 -27.83 -14.37 14.46
N LEU A 789 -27.72 -13.11 14.02
CA LEU A 789 -26.46 -12.56 13.52
C LEU A 789 -25.37 -12.44 14.60
N GLU A 790 -25.76 -12.28 15.86
CA GLU A 790 -24.85 -12.22 17.00
C GLU A 790 -24.40 -13.62 17.50
N MET A 791 -25.03 -14.70 17.03
CA MET A 791 -24.58 -16.05 17.39
C MET A 791 -23.19 -16.34 16.80
N THR A 792 -22.41 -17.09 17.57
CA THR A 792 -21.18 -17.69 17.02
C THR A 792 -21.54 -18.77 16.01
N VAL A 793 -20.59 -19.11 15.14
CA VAL A 793 -20.77 -20.21 14.17
C VAL A 793 -21.11 -21.52 14.89
N GLU A 794 -20.47 -21.80 16.02
CA GLU A 794 -20.72 -22.99 16.84
C GLU A 794 -22.17 -23.03 17.34
N ASP A 795 -22.64 -21.97 17.98
CA ASP A 795 -24.00 -21.87 18.49
C ASP A 795 -25.03 -21.94 17.36
N ALA A 796 -24.75 -21.28 16.24
CA ALA A 796 -25.61 -21.28 15.06
C ALA A 796 -25.69 -22.68 14.43
N ARG A 797 -24.60 -23.42 14.40
CA ARG A 797 -24.59 -24.81 13.89
C ARG A 797 -25.51 -25.71 14.65
N GLU A 798 -25.53 -25.64 15.99
CA GLU A 798 -26.45 -26.36 16.84
C GLU A 798 -27.89 -25.86 16.66
N PHE A 799 -28.10 -24.55 16.67
CA PHE A 799 -29.42 -23.92 16.54
C PHE A 799 -30.09 -24.24 15.21
N PHE A 800 -29.38 -24.29 14.10
CA PHE A 800 -29.91 -24.60 12.76
C PHE A 800 -29.69 -26.05 12.32
N ASP A 801 -29.37 -26.95 13.23
CA ASP A 801 -29.20 -28.36 12.90
C ASP A 801 -30.40 -28.96 12.12
N PRO A 802 -31.69 -28.66 12.45
CA PRO A 802 -32.84 -29.11 11.69
C PRO A 802 -32.99 -28.50 10.29
N VAL A 803 -32.15 -27.52 9.88
CA VAL A 803 -32.24 -26.82 8.62
C VAL A 803 -31.03 -27.18 7.76
N PRO A 804 -31.08 -28.21 6.91
CA PRO A 804 -29.88 -28.72 6.20
C PRO A 804 -29.14 -27.72 5.33
N ALA A 805 -29.85 -26.79 4.68
CA ALA A 805 -29.27 -25.76 3.83
C ALA A 805 -28.37 -24.79 4.62
N VAL A 806 -28.76 -24.46 5.85
CA VAL A 806 -27.99 -23.61 6.77
C VAL A 806 -26.92 -24.41 7.48
N ALA A 807 -27.28 -25.58 8.04
CA ALA A 807 -26.39 -26.43 8.81
C ALA A 807 -25.11 -26.85 8.02
N ARG A 808 -25.26 -27.17 6.74
CA ARG A 808 -24.14 -27.57 5.87
C ARG A 808 -23.14 -26.43 5.67
N LYS A 809 -23.62 -25.21 5.45
CA LYS A 809 -22.74 -24.03 5.30
C LYS A 809 -22.05 -23.66 6.60
N LEU A 810 -22.74 -23.79 7.73
CA LEU A 810 -22.13 -23.59 9.04
C LEU A 810 -21.07 -24.65 9.35
N GLN A 811 -21.30 -25.91 8.94
CA GLN A 811 -20.32 -26.98 9.09
C GLN A 811 -19.01 -26.67 8.35
N THR A 812 -19.05 -26.09 7.13
CA THR A 812 -17.84 -25.70 6.41
C THR A 812 -17.05 -24.62 7.17
N LEU A 813 -17.73 -23.68 7.82
CA LEU A 813 -17.09 -22.69 8.70
C LEU A 813 -16.47 -23.34 9.94
N MET A 814 -17.13 -24.35 10.52
CA MET A 814 -16.56 -25.13 11.62
C MET A 814 -15.30 -25.90 11.19
N ASP A 815 -15.33 -26.52 10.02
CA ASP A 815 -14.24 -27.34 9.50
C ASP A 815 -12.95 -26.56 9.23
N VAL A 816 -13.07 -25.28 8.88
CA VAL A 816 -11.92 -24.37 8.70
C VAL A 816 -11.46 -23.71 10.00
N GLY A 817 -12.04 -24.06 11.15
CA GLY A 817 -11.63 -23.56 12.46
C GLY A 817 -12.17 -22.19 12.83
N LEU A 818 -13.31 -21.77 12.28
CA LEU A 818 -13.98 -20.49 12.56
C LEU A 818 -15.21 -20.62 13.47
N SER A 819 -15.21 -21.58 14.40
CA SER A 819 -16.31 -21.81 15.32
C SER A 819 -16.66 -20.60 16.20
N TYR A 820 -15.70 -19.76 16.49
CA TYR A 820 -15.78 -18.66 17.45
C TYR A 820 -16.24 -17.32 16.86
N ILE A 821 -16.20 -17.12 15.53
CA ILE A 821 -16.66 -15.86 14.91
C ILE A 821 -18.18 -15.76 14.92
N ARG A 822 -18.72 -14.54 14.94
CA ARG A 822 -20.16 -14.30 14.84
C ARG A 822 -20.59 -14.23 13.39
N LEU A 823 -21.83 -14.67 13.11
CA LEU A 823 -22.39 -14.66 11.74
C LEU A 823 -22.46 -13.25 11.17
N GLY A 824 -22.83 -12.26 11.98
CA GLY A 824 -22.96 -10.85 11.60
C GLY A 824 -21.73 -10.00 11.89
N GLN A 825 -20.59 -10.61 12.23
CA GLN A 825 -19.37 -9.87 12.52
C GLN A 825 -18.93 -9.07 11.31
N SER A 826 -18.65 -7.76 11.50
CA SER A 826 -18.22 -6.90 10.39
C SER A 826 -16.92 -7.42 9.74
N ALA A 827 -16.88 -7.39 8.42
CA ALA A 827 -15.68 -7.74 7.64
C ALA A 827 -14.44 -6.94 8.04
N THR A 828 -14.64 -5.71 8.51
CA THR A 828 -13.55 -4.82 8.96
C THR A 828 -12.91 -5.23 10.29
N THR A 829 -13.57 -6.10 11.04
CA THR A 829 -13.08 -6.62 12.33
C THR A 829 -12.43 -8.00 12.22
N LEU A 830 -12.53 -8.65 11.07
CA LEU A 830 -11.87 -9.93 10.82
C LEU A 830 -10.38 -9.72 10.54
N SER A 831 -9.54 -10.59 11.08
CA SER A 831 -8.13 -10.68 10.67
C SER A 831 -8.01 -11.18 9.22
N GLY A 832 -6.85 -10.92 8.57
CA GLY A 832 -6.60 -11.41 7.23
C GLY A 832 -6.75 -12.93 7.10
N GLY A 833 -6.26 -13.69 8.09
CA GLY A 833 -6.40 -15.14 8.15
C GLY A 833 -7.85 -15.61 8.34
N GLU A 834 -8.65 -14.91 9.16
CA GLU A 834 -10.06 -15.20 9.31
C GLU A 834 -10.84 -14.94 8.02
N ALA A 835 -10.60 -13.81 7.37
CA ALA A 835 -11.19 -13.47 6.07
C ALA A 835 -10.88 -14.55 5.01
N GLN A 836 -9.64 -14.99 4.96
CA GLN A 836 -9.19 -16.06 4.06
C GLN A 836 -9.91 -17.37 4.32
N ARG A 837 -10.05 -17.76 5.59
CA ARG A 837 -10.79 -18.98 5.96
C ARG A 837 -12.29 -18.89 5.67
N VAL A 838 -12.90 -17.71 5.78
CA VAL A 838 -14.30 -17.50 5.35
C VAL A 838 -14.42 -17.71 3.84
N LYS A 839 -13.47 -17.21 3.05
CA LYS A 839 -13.43 -17.46 1.60
C LYS A 839 -13.32 -18.94 1.28
N LEU A 840 -12.43 -19.65 1.96
CA LEU A 840 -12.25 -21.09 1.81
C LEU A 840 -13.54 -21.84 2.15
N ALA A 841 -14.19 -21.51 3.26
CA ALA A 841 -15.47 -22.11 3.66
C ALA A 841 -16.57 -21.92 2.61
N ARG A 842 -16.64 -20.72 2.00
CA ARG A 842 -17.57 -20.45 0.89
C ARG A 842 -17.34 -21.37 -0.29
N GLU A 843 -16.09 -21.55 -0.70
CA GLU A 843 -15.75 -22.45 -1.81
C GLU A 843 -16.03 -23.91 -1.49
N LEU A 844 -15.73 -24.36 -0.27
CA LEU A 844 -16.06 -25.71 0.20
C LEU A 844 -17.56 -26.00 0.22
N SER A 845 -18.40 -24.99 0.42
CA SER A 845 -19.86 -25.12 0.42
C SER A 845 -20.47 -25.28 -0.97
N LYS A 846 -19.71 -24.99 -2.03
CA LYS A 846 -20.13 -25.13 -3.42
C LYS A 846 -19.97 -26.57 -3.91
N ARG A 847 -20.67 -26.91 -5.00
CA ARG A 847 -20.48 -28.20 -5.67
C ARG A 847 -19.07 -28.27 -6.25
N ASP A 848 -18.35 -29.31 -5.90
CA ASP A 848 -16.99 -29.56 -6.36
C ASP A 848 -17.02 -30.35 -7.69
N THR A 849 -16.21 -29.92 -8.64
CA THR A 849 -16.04 -30.58 -9.95
C THR A 849 -14.84 -31.52 -9.98
N GLY A 850 -13.92 -31.41 -9.03
CA GLY A 850 -12.66 -32.14 -9.00
C GLY A 850 -11.60 -31.63 -10.00
N GLN A 851 -11.86 -30.51 -10.69
CA GLN A 851 -10.95 -29.92 -11.69
C GLN A 851 -10.65 -28.45 -11.40
N THR A 852 -10.81 -28.00 -10.17
CA THR A 852 -10.57 -26.62 -9.78
C THR A 852 -9.12 -26.40 -9.40
N LEU A 853 -8.56 -25.27 -9.84
CA LEU A 853 -7.29 -24.77 -9.35
C LEU A 853 -7.54 -23.83 -8.18
N TYR A 854 -7.10 -24.23 -6.99
CA TYR A 854 -7.12 -23.39 -5.80
C TYR A 854 -5.74 -22.74 -5.61
N ILE A 855 -5.71 -21.45 -5.47
CA ILE A 855 -4.49 -20.68 -5.14
C ILE A 855 -4.68 -20.07 -3.76
N LEU A 856 -3.80 -20.38 -2.82
CA LEU A 856 -3.82 -19.88 -1.46
C LEU A 856 -2.51 -19.11 -1.20
N ASP A 857 -2.61 -17.91 -0.67
CA ASP A 857 -1.47 -17.08 -0.31
C ASP A 857 -1.32 -17.04 1.21
N GLU A 858 -0.29 -17.70 1.73
CA GLU A 858 0.07 -17.79 3.14
C GLU A 858 -1.13 -18.13 4.07
N PRO A 859 -1.81 -19.28 3.85
CA PRO A 859 -3.04 -19.60 4.57
C PRO A 859 -2.84 -19.91 6.06
N THR A 860 -1.60 -20.06 6.52
CA THR A 860 -1.27 -20.34 7.93
C THR A 860 -1.08 -19.08 8.78
N THR A 861 -1.25 -17.92 8.19
CA THR A 861 -1.15 -16.63 8.88
C THR A 861 -2.09 -16.57 10.10
N GLY A 862 -1.53 -16.27 11.27
CA GLY A 862 -2.30 -16.17 12.50
C GLY A 862 -2.78 -17.51 13.09
N LEU A 863 -2.28 -18.63 12.60
CA LEU A 863 -2.69 -19.96 13.05
C LEU A 863 -1.68 -20.60 14.01
N HIS A 864 -2.22 -21.14 15.09
CA HIS A 864 -1.51 -22.07 15.96
C HIS A 864 -1.26 -23.41 15.26
N PHE A 865 -0.28 -24.19 15.70
CA PHE A 865 0.04 -25.53 15.16
C PHE A 865 -1.18 -26.44 14.99
N HIS A 866 -2.06 -26.44 15.98
CA HIS A 866 -3.32 -27.21 15.93
C HIS A 866 -4.24 -26.75 14.81
N ASP A 867 -4.40 -25.43 14.64
CA ASP A 867 -5.24 -24.84 13.58
C ASP A 867 -4.68 -25.17 12.19
N ILE A 868 -3.35 -25.18 12.05
CA ILE A 868 -2.66 -25.58 10.82
C ILE A 868 -2.96 -27.03 10.48
N GLN A 869 -2.94 -27.92 11.47
CA GLN A 869 -3.28 -29.33 11.28
C GLN A 869 -4.71 -29.52 10.77
N GLN A 870 -5.67 -28.76 11.31
CA GLN A 870 -7.06 -28.80 10.85
C GLN A 870 -7.19 -28.27 9.41
N LEU A 871 -6.53 -27.16 9.10
CA LEU A 871 -6.53 -26.59 7.75
C LEU A 871 -5.94 -27.57 6.74
N LEU A 872 -4.83 -28.23 7.04
CA LEU A 872 -4.20 -29.22 6.17
C LEU A 872 -5.12 -30.40 5.89
N LYS A 873 -5.91 -30.87 6.86
CA LYS A 873 -6.92 -31.91 6.60
C LYS A 873 -7.90 -31.48 5.52
N VAL A 874 -8.39 -30.27 5.58
CA VAL A 874 -9.32 -29.71 4.58
C VAL A 874 -8.67 -29.63 3.21
N LEU A 875 -7.46 -29.13 3.13
CA LEU A 875 -6.74 -28.98 1.87
C LEU A 875 -6.41 -30.33 1.24
N HIS A 876 -5.99 -31.30 2.04
CA HIS A 876 -5.73 -32.66 1.56
C HIS A 876 -7.00 -33.35 1.05
N GLN A 877 -8.15 -33.15 1.72
CA GLN A 877 -9.44 -33.63 1.23
C GLN A 877 -9.85 -33.03 -0.11
N LEU A 878 -9.61 -31.73 -0.32
CA LEU A 878 -9.83 -31.05 -1.61
C LEU A 878 -8.94 -31.64 -2.72
N ARG A 879 -7.66 -31.84 -2.43
CA ARG A 879 -6.74 -32.50 -3.34
C ARG A 879 -7.19 -33.91 -3.72
N ASP A 880 -7.58 -34.70 -2.74
CA ASP A 880 -7.99 -36.11 -2.93
C ASP A 880 -9.25 -36.25 -3.78
N ARG A 881 -10.03 -35.16 -3.93
CA ARG A 881 -11.14 -35.07 -4.88
C ARG A 881 -10.73 -34.81 -6.33
N GLY A 882 -9.43 -34.61 -6.58
CA GLY A 882 -8.86 -34.38 -7.91
C GLY A 882 -8.48 -32.92 -8.17
N ASN A 883 -8.76 -31.99 -7.27
CA ASN A 883 -8.42 -30.58 -7.41
C ASN A 883 -6.89 -30.35 -7.35
N THR A 884 -6.45 -29.30 -8.01
CA THR A 884 -5.07 -28.83 -7.95
C THR A 884 -4.97 -27.71 -6.93
N ILE A 885 -4.04 -27.80 -6.00
CA ILE A 885 -3.84 -26.82 -4.95
C ILE A 885 -2.43 -26.25 -5.05
N VAL A 886 -2.35 -24.93 -5.16
CA VAL A 886 -1.09 -24.18 -5.15
C VAL A 886 -1.08 -23.26 -3.93
N ILE A 887 -0.09 -23.43 -3.07
CA ILE A 887 0.04 -22.68 -1.83
C ILE A 887 1.37 -21.92 -1.83
N ILE A 888 1.33 -20.60 -1.69
CA ILE A 888 2.49 -19.80 -1.36
C ILE A 888 2.67 -19.89 0.15
N GLU A 889 3.77 -20.45 0.63
CA GLU A 889 3.95 -20.72 2.05
C GLU A 889 5.42 -20.69 2.49
N HIS A 890 5.61 -20.27 3.74
CA HIS A 890 6.90 -20.31 4.45
C HIS A 890 6.88 -21.32 5.61
N ASN A 891 5.71 -21.71 6.08
CA ASN A 891 5.55 -22.62 7.20
C ASN A 891 6.02 -24.04 6.80
N LEU A 892 7.06 -24.52 7.47
CA LEU A 892 7.66 -25.83 7.15
C LEU A 892 6.74 -27.01 7.45
N ASP A 893 5.77 -26.87 8.35
CA ASP A 893 4.78 -27.90 8.62
C ASP A 893 3.84 -28.12 7.44
N VAL A 894 3.53 -27.07 6.69
CA VAL A 894 2.79 -27.17 5.43
C VAL A 894 3.69 -27.68 4.32
N VAL A 895 4.89 -27.16 4.20
CA VAL A 895 5.85 -27.50 3.13
C VAL A 895 6.21 -28.99 3.19
N LYS A 896 6.46 -29.54 4.38
CA LYS A 896 6.79 -30.97 4.54
C LYS A 896 5.66 -31.91 4.14
N THR A 897 4.40 -31.45 4.15
CA THR A 897 3.23 -32.25 3.76
C THR A 897 2.85 -32.11 2.29
N ALA A 898 3.50 -31.20 1.55
CA ALA A 898 3.25 -30.98 0.13
C ALA A 898 3.64 -32.20 -0.72
N ASP A 899 2.96 -32.36 -1.85
CA ASP A 899 3.29 -33.40 -2.84
C ASP A 899 4.41 -32.92 -3.79
N TRP A 900 4.43 -31.62 -4.06
CA TRP A 900 5.38 -30.98 -4.95
C TRP A 900 5.80 -29.62 -4.40
N ILE A 901 7.03 -29.23 -4.61
CA ILE A 901 7.57 -27.95 -4.17
C ILE A 901 8.20 -27.23 -5.37
N VAL A 902 7.97 -25.93 -5.46
CA VAL A 902 8.65 -25.02 -6.37
C VAL A 902 9.33 -23.96 -5.51
N ASP A 903 10.66 -23.96 -5.49
CA ASP A 903 11.45 -23.04 -4.70
C ASP A 903 12.06 -21.94 -5.54
N LEU A 904 11.78 -20.66 -5.17
CA LEU A 904 12.29 -19.48 -5.84
C LEU A 904 13.41 -18.83 -5.02
N GLY A 905 14.30 -18.20 -5.72
CA GLY A 905 15.37 -17.46 -5.07
C GLY A 905 16.51 -17.13 -6.06
N PRO A 906 17.78 -17.13 -5.58
CA PRO A 906 18.22 -17.47 -4.22
C PRO A 906 17.96 -16.37 -3.18
N GLU A 907 17.80 -15.09 -3.62
CA GLU A 907 17.61 -13.93 -2.78
C GLU A 907 16.30 -13.20 -3.10
N GLY A 908 16.01 -12.11 -2.41
CA GLY A 908 14.91 -11.22 -2.73
C GLY A 908 15.28 -10.15 -3.76
N GLY A 909 14.27 -9.51 -4.36
CA GLY A 909 14.45 -8.40 -5.30
C GLY A 909 15.27 -8.78 -6.54
N ALA A 910 16.26 -7.97 -6.87
CA ALA A 910 17.12 -8.19 -8.03
C ALA A 910 17.96 -9.48 -7.96
N GLY A 911 18.26 -9.98 -6.77
CA GLY A 911 18.96 -11.24 -6.55
C GLY A 911 18.08 -12.49 -6.70
N GLY A 912 16.77 -12.33 -6.82
CA GLY A 912 15.77 -13.39 -6.94
C GLY A 912 15.25 -13.60 -8.34
N GLY A 913 14.00 -14.01 -8.44
CA GLY A 913 13.26 -14.12 -9.70
C GLY A 913 13.64 -15.34 -10.54
N ARG A 914 14.20 -16.38 -9.93
CA ARG A 914 14.51 -17.66 -10.58
C ARG A 914 13.92 -18.83 -9.79
N ILE A 915 13.52 -19.88 -10.49
CA ILE A 915 13.22 -21.17 -9.86
C ILE A 915 14.56 -21.88 -9.61
N LEU A 916 14.86 -22.19 -8.36
CA LEU A 916 16.09 -22.90 -7.98
C LEU A 916 15.95 -24.40 -8.16
N VAL A 917 14.83 -24.94 -7.72
CA VAL A 917 14.58 -26.38 -7.72
C VAL A 917 13.08 -26.65 -7.70
N THR A 918 12.66 -27.73 -8.33
CA THR A 918 11.30 -28.27 -8.26
C THR A 918 11.39 -29.77 -7.99
N GLY A 919 10.42 -30.32 -7.29
CA GLY A 919 10.39 -31.76 -6.99
C GLY A 919 9.55 -32.04 -5.75
N THR A 920 9.58 -33.30 -5.32
CA THR A 920 9.02 -33.69 -4.03
C THR A 920 9.84 -33.08 -2.89
N PRO A 921 9.30 -32.97 -1.68
CA PRO A 921 10.06 -32.45 -0.55
C PRO A 921 11.40 -33.17 -0.33
N GLU A 922 11.44 -34.46 -0.54
CA GLU A 922 12.65 -35.26 -0.42
C GLU A 922 13.69 -34.91 -1.51
N GLU A 923 13.24 -34.73 -2.74
CA GLU A 923 14.11 -34.40 -3.87
C GLU A 923 14.72 -32.99 -3.74
N ILE A 924 13.96 -31.99 -3.30
CA ILE A 924 14.49 -30.63 -3.14
C ILE A 924 15.55 -30.53 -2.06
N CYS A 925 15.53 -31.39 -1.05
CA CYS A 925 16.51 -31.42 0.04
C CYS A 925 17.93 -31.69 -0.43
N THR A 926 18.10 -32.19 -1.65
CA THR A 926 19.41 -32.42 -2.27
C THR A 926 20.05 -31.13 -2.77
N ASN A 927 19.28 -30.08 -3.00
CA ASN A 927 19.77 -28.82 -3.50
C ASN A 927 20.49 -28.01 -2.39
N LYS A 928 21.70 -27.54 -2.71
CA LYS A 928 22.55 -26.81 -1.76
C LYS A 928 22.31 -25.28 -1.78
N GLU A 929 21.74 -24.75 -2.86
CA GLU A 929 21.47 -23.31 -3.00
C GLU A 929 20.13 -22.90 -2.38
N SER A 930 19.22 -23.85 -2.20
CA SER A 930 17.90 -23.60 -1.65
C SER A 930 17.96 -23.40 -0.12
N HIS A 931 17.58 -22.23 0.32
CA HIS A 931 17.41 -21.96 1.75
C HIS A 931 16.28 -22.79 2.36
N THR A 932 15.18 -22.98 1.63
CA THR A 932 14.06 -23.84 2.06
C THR A 932 14.54 -25.29 2.29
N ALA A 933 15.35 -25.84 1.38
CA ALA A 933 15.91 -27.17 1.53
C ALA A 933 16.77 -27.31 2.79
N ARG A 934 17.57 -26.31 3.11
CA ARG A 934 18.39 -26.28 4.32
C ARG A 934 17.55 -26.44 5.60
N PHE A 935 16.44 -25.75 5.70
CA PHE A 935 15.57 -25.83 6.89
C PHE A 935 14.65 -27.05 6.88
N LEU A 936 14.32 -27.59 5.70
CA LEU A 936 13.45 -28.75 5.57
C LEU A 936 14.15 -30.07 5.86
N ARG A 937 15.44 -30.23 5.52
CA ARG A 937 16.23 -31.44 5.74
C ARG A 937 16.11 -32.02 7.14
N PRO A 938 16.29 -31.26 8.23
CA PRO A 938 16.20 -31.81 9.58
C PRO A 938 14.82 -32.37 9.93
N LEU A 939 13.78 -31.81 9.31
CA LEU A 939 12.39 -32.22 9.54
C LEU A 939 12.05 -33.54 8.84
N LEU A 940 12.59 -33.75 7.64
CA LEU A 940 12.38 -34.98 6.87
C LEU A 940 13.26 -36.15 7.34
N ALA A 941 14.34 -35.85 8.07
CA ALA A 941 15.25 -36.88 8.62
C ALA A 941 14.74 -37.46 9.95
N ARG A 942 13.67 -36.88 10.53
CA ARG A 942 13.00 -37.37 11.73
C ARG A 942 11.86 -38.32 11.33
#